data_5fcbf5385059424298a7361a44154c58
#
_entry.id   5fcbf5385059424298a7361a44154c58
#
_cell.length_a   1.000
_cell.length_b   1.000
_cell.length_c   1.000
_cell.angle_alpha   90.00
_cell.angle_beta   90.00
_cell.angle_gamma   90.00
#
_symmetry.space_group_name_H-M   'P 1'
#
loop_
_entity.id
_entity.type
_entity.pdbx_description
1 polymer ?
#
loop_
_entity_poly.entity_id
_entity_poly.type
_entity_poly.pdbx_seq_one_letter_code
_entity_poly.pdbx_strand_id
1 'polypeptide(L)'
;MRKLWFGAFSLIALYGCTSTTAPVSLFSSLPSGVSLVEKVDAQPGKVMIPYSKYRLDNGLTVILSPDHSDPLVHVDVTYHVGSAREVAGKSGFAHFFEHMMFQGSKHVGDQQHFRIITEAGGSLNGTTNRDRTNYYETVPSNQLEKVLWLESDRMGFLLDAVSQRKFEIQRDTVKNERAQNYDNRPYGLIWEKMSEAIYPEGHPYSWQTIGYVQDLDRVDVNDLKAFFLRWYGPNNAVLTIGGDIDVDKTLAWVSKYFGSIPKGPEVDNAPKQPANLAQDRFITLQDRIQQPMVEIGWPTAYRGAEDQASLDALAKVLGSGSNSLLYQNLVKTQKAVDAGAFQDCAELACTFYVYAMAPSGDKAQLKPLYHELMQTLQQFKQSGVDKARLEQINGMAEANAVFALESVQGKVTQLASNQTFYGQPDRIETQLAELRAVSPQSVSQVFNQYLDGQHKVTLSVVPKGQTQLAVQADNFTPPERAVSEYHKISDSDLHYRAVKDNFDRSLMPKVAEAVQAHMPPLYDIYFDNGAELLGTQTTETPTVLVEIKLPAGERHVVPGKEGLANLTAAMLEEGSTTRSVEQIQAQLDKLGSQVSVNANAYSTSIVISSLKKNLAETMNVVEEVLFKPGFRKEDFNRIKQQMIQGVVYQHQQPGWLASQATRQVLFGDSIFARASDGTEASIAALTLDDVKNFYRKYYTPHGAQIVVVGDIGKREVRKQLQFFANWHGERLHCCVRKWCRISVVRKST
;
A
#
# COMPACT_ATOMS: atom_id res chain seq x y z
N MET A 1 27.50 -59.32 50.92
CA MET A 1 27.40 -59.59 52.38
C MET A 1 26.34 -58.71 53.01
N ARG A 2 25.30 -59.36 53.57
CA ARG A 2 24.50 -58.97 54.72
C ARG A 2 23.94 -57.50 54.75
N LYS A 3 22.71 -57.20 55.17
CA LYS A 3 21.50 -57.97 55.63
C LYS A 3 20.35 -56.96 55.64
N LEU A 4 19.20 -57.39 55.21
CA LEU A 4 17.85 -57.06 55.65
C LEU A 4 17.73 -56.46 57.05
N TRP A 5 16.76 -55.51 57.23
CA TRP A 5 15.75 -55.64 58.27
C TRP A 5 14.45 -54.88 57.93
N PHE A 6 13.34 -55.55 58.21
CA PHE A 6 11.94 -55.20 58.12
C PHE A 6 11.51 -54.23 59.21
N GLY A 7 10.54 -53.37 58.96
CA GLY A 7 9.78 -52.68 59.97
C GLY A 7 8.44 -52.20 59.38
N ALA A 8 7.40 -53.01 59.61
CA ALA A 8 6.00 -52.65 59.38
C ALA A 8 5.50 -51.82 60.56
N PHE A 9 4.66 -50.79 60.31
CA PHE A 9 3.48 -50.47 61.13
C PHE A 9 2.57 -49.38 60.49
N SER A 10 1.32 -49.78 60.42
CA SER A 10 0.05 -49.07 60.66
C SER A 10 -0.52 -48.12 59.67
N LEU A 11 -1.56 -48.62 59.00
CA LEU A 11 -2.64 -47.86 58.37
C LEU A 11 -3.30 -46.88 59.36
N ILE A 12 -3.41 -45.62 58.92
CA ILE A 12 -4.49 -44.73 59.36
C ILE A 12 -5.18 -44.24 58.07
N ALA A 13 -6.41 -44.73 57.88
CA ALA A 13 -7.28 -44.27 56.79
C ALA A 13 -7.86 -42.90 57.18
N LEU A 14 -7.42 -41.85 56.50
CA LEU A 14 -8.09 -40.55 56.45
C LEU A 14 -8.89 -40.48 55.20
N TYR A 15 -10.21 -40.60 55.31
CA TYR A 15 -11.15 -40.23 54.24
C TYR A 15 -11.07 -38.73 53.97
N GLY A 16 -10.26 -38.35 53.01
CA GLY A 16 -10.31 -37.03 52.41
C GLY A 16 -11.28 -37.05 51.22
N CYS A 17 -12.39 -36.32 51.32
CA CYS A 17 -13.25 -36.02 50.19
C CYS A 17 -12.43 -35.22 49.16
N THR A 18 -11.86 -35.90 48.18
CA THR A 18 -11.41 -35.24 46.95
C THR A 18 -12.65 -34.97 46.07
N SER A 19 -13.13 -33.74 46.14
CA SER A 19 -13.97 -33.21 45.06
C SER A 19 -13.11 -33.16 43.80
N THR A 20 -13.21 -34.18 42.96
CA THR A 20 -12.78 -34.14 41.55
C THR A 20 -13.68 -33.14 40.84
N THR A 21 -13.27 -31.88 40.81
CA THR A 21 -13.74 -30.98 39.76
C THR A 21 -13.20 -31.56 38.47
N ALA A 22 -14.07 -32.24 37.72
CA ALA A 22 -13.83 -32.54 36.32
C ALA A 22 -13.48 -31.23 35.62
N PRO A 23 -12.48 -31.21 34.71
CA PRO A 23 -12.26 -30.05 33.88
C PRO A 23 -13.55 -29.82 33.12
N VAL A 24 -14.22 -28.70 33.39
CA VAL A 24 -15.33 -28.19 32.56
C VAL A 24 -14.72 -27.97 31.18
N SER A 25 -14.98 -28.88 30.26
CA SER A 25 -14.72 -28.65 28.85
C SER A 25 -15.69 -27.55 28.38
N LEU A 26 -15.23 -26.32 28.41
CA LEU A 26 -15.85 -25.20 27.69
C LEU A 26 -15.68 -25.39 26.19
N PHE A 27 -16.21 -26.48 25.64
CA PHE A 27 -16.56 -26.52 24.23
C PHE A 27 -17.99 -25.96 24.14
N SER A 28 -18.10 -24.65 23.94
CA SER A 28 -19.33 -24.09 23.43
C SER A 28 -19.55 -24.74 22.05
N SER A 29 -20.71 -25.36 21.86
CA SER A 29 -21.05 -25.92 20.56
C SER A 29 -21.10 -24.78 19.56
N LEU A 30 -20.43 -24.97 18.41
CA LEU A 30 -20.50 -23.99 17.34
C LEU A 30 -21.96 -23.65 17.01
N PRO A 31 -22.27 -22.40 16.59
CA PRO A 31 -23.59 -22.03 16.12
C PRO A 31 -24.07 -22.96 15.00
N SER A 32 -25.39 -23.19 14.93
CA SER A 32 -25.96 -24.02 13.88
C SER A 32 -25.58 -23.47 12.51
N GLY A 33 -25.23 -24.37 11.58
CA GLY A 33 -24.82 -23.99 10.21
C GLY A 33 -23.40 -23.44 10.10
N VAL A 34 -22.58 -23.54 11.15
CA VAL A 34 -21.17 -23.13 11.14
C VAL A 34 -20.28 -24.34 11.42
N SER A 35 -19.27 -24.54 10.58
CA SER A 35 -18.25 -25.59 10.74
C SER A 35 -16.85 -25.00 10.83
N LEU A 36 -16.04 -25.51 11.74
CA LEU A 36 -14.61 -25.18 11.81
C LEU A 36 -13.88 -25.94 10.70
N VAL A 37 -13.13 -25.20 9.86
CA VAL A 37 -12.32 -25.77 8.78
C VAL A 37 -10.87 -25.96 9.24
N GLU A 38 -10.33 -24.93 9.89
CA GLU A 38 -8.92 -24.89 10.26
C GLU A 38 -8.70 -23.92 11.44
N LYS A 39 -7.74 -24.23 12.30
CA LYS A 39 -7.25 -23.33 13.32
C LYS A 39 -5.73 -23.34 13.35
N VAL A 40 -5.13 -22.16 13.29
CA VAL A 40 -3.68 -21.95 13.31
C VAL A 40 -3.34 -21.04 14.49
N ASP A 41 -2.68 -21.63 15.50
CA ASP A 41 -2.26 -20.89 16.67
C ASP A 41 -0.88 -20.25 16.46
N ALA A 42 -0.61 -19.14 17.17
CA ALA A 42 0.67 -18.45 17.14
C ALA A 42 1.83 -19.40 17.52
N GLN A 43 2.93 -19.32 16.78
CA GLN A 43 4.14 -20.10 17.04
C GLN A 43 5.29 -19.16 17.42
N PRO A 44 5.91 -19.33 18.60
CA PRO A 44 7.00 -18.48 19.04
C PRO A 44 8.14 -18.45 18.02
N GLY A 45 8.60 -17.25 17.66
CA GLY A 45 9.72 -17.02 16.74
C GLY A 45 9.37 -17.11 15.26
N LYS A 46 8.12 -17.36 14.88
CA LYS A 46 7.67 -17.30 13.48
C LYS A 46 6.93 -16.02 13.20
N VAL A 47 7.13 -15.49 11.99
CA VAL A 47 6.37 -14.37 11.45
C VAL A 47 5.11 -14.93 10.80
N MET A 48 3.97 -14.81 11.47
CA MET A 48 2.71 -15.41 11.05
C MET A 48 1.51 -14.69 11.64
N ILE A 49 0.34 -14.88 11.06
CA ILE A 49 -0.93 -14.37 11.58
C ILE A 49 -1.73 -15.57 12.12
N PRO A 50 -1.98 -15.68 13.42
CA PRO A 50 -2.86 -16.73 13.98
C PRO A 50 -4.30 -16.46 13.55
N TYR A 51 -5.04 -17.54 13.21
CA TYR A 51 -6.42 -17.42 12.77
C TYR A 51 -7.22 -18.71 13.02
N SER A 52 -8.56 -18.56 12.99
CA SER A 52 -9.50 -19.68 12.86
C SER A 52 -10.37 -19.47 11.63
N LYS A 53 -10.49 -20.49 10.79
CA LYS A 53 -11.25 -20.48 9.56
C LYS A 53 -12.48 -21.35 9.68
N TYR A 54 -13.63 -20.77 9.37
CA TYR A 54 -14.95 -21.42 9.44
C TYR A 54 -15.63 -21.37 8.09
N ARG A 55 -16.64 -22.24 7.92
CA ARG A 55 -17.53 -22.27 6.77
C ARG A 55 -18.97 -22.28 7.22
N LEU A 56 -19.82 -21.42 6.63
CA LEU A 56 -21.25 -21.46 6.80
C LEU A 56 -21.89 -22.39 5.77
N ASP A 57 -23.11 -22.93 6.08
CA ASP A 57 -23.85 -23.81 5.17
C ASP A 57 -24.17 -23.16 3.81
N ASN A 58 -24.31 -21.83 3.77
CA ASN A 58 -24.49 -21.07 2.54
C ASN A 58 -23.21 -20.84 1.74
N GLY A 59 -22.09 -21.39 2.21
CA GLY A 59 -20.82 -21.36 1.54
C GLY A 59 -19.92 -20.15 1.86
N LEU A 60 -20.34 -19.24 2.76
CA LEU A 60 -19.49 -18.14 3.21
C LEU A 60 -18.26 -18.66 3.97
N THR A 61 -17.07 -18.25 3.54
CA THR A 61 -15.84 -18.50 4.30
C THR A 61 -15.66 -17.38 5.31
N VAL A 62 -15.39 -17.72 6.57
CA VAL A 62 -15.18 -16.77 7.67
C VAL A 62 -13.81 -17.02 8.29
N ILE A 63 -13.01 -15.95 8.44
CA ILE A 63 -11.71 -15.99 9.07
C ILE A 63 -11.72 -15.04 10.26
N LEU A 64 -11.37 -15.54 11.42
CA LEU A 64 -11.27 -14.76 12.64
C LEU A 64 -9.82 -14.75 13.16
N SER A 65 -9.28 -13.56 13.40
CA SER A 65 -7.93 -13.35 13.93
C SER A 65 -7.98 -12.44 15.16
N PRO A 66 -8.17 -12.99 16.37
CA PRO A 66 -8.19 -12.19 17.60
C PRO A 66 -6.85 -11.50 17.85
N ASP A 67 -6.93 -10.21 18.18
CA ASP A 67 -5.79 -9.37 18.54
C ASP A 67 -6.27 -8.28 19.50
N HIS A 68 -5.91 -8.42 20.77
CA HIS A 68 -6.35 -7.54 21.86
C HIS A 68 -5.36 -6.41 22.17
N SER A 69 -4.44 -6.12 21.25
CA SER A 69 -3.44 -5.05 21.42
C SER A 69 -4.08 -3.66 21.45
N ASP A 70 -5.07 -3.46 20.60
CA ASP A 70 -5.85 -2.22 20.50
C ASP A 70 -7.35 -2.52 20.59
N PRO A 71 -8.17 -1.62 21.13
CA PRO A 71 -9.63 -1.81 21.21
C PRO A 71 -10.33 -1.52 19.86
N LEU A 72 -9.73 -2.00 18.77
CA LEU A 72 -10.21 -1.83 17.40
C LEU A 72 -10.51 -3.19 16.76
N VAL A 73 -11.45 -3.18 15.84
CA VAL A 73 -11.71 -4.32 14.94
C VAL A 73 -11.65 -3.85 13.49
N HIS A 74 -11.14 -4.71 12.63
CA HIS A 74 -11.20 -4.55 11.19
C HIS A 74 -12.01 -5.69 10.59
N VAL A 75 -12.97 -5.34 9.73
CA VAL A 75 -13.83 -6.27 9.02
C VAL A 75 -13.59 -6.07 7.53
N ASP A 76 -13.34 -7.15 6.81
CA ASP A 76 -13.20 -7.16 5.34
C ASP A 76 -14.11 -8.20 4.74
N VAL A 77 -14.95 -7.80 3.78
CA VAL A 77 -15.76 -8.69 2.95
C VAL A 77 -15.21 -8.65 1.54
N THR A 78 -14.43 -9.67 1.17
CA THR A 78 -13.84 -9.80 -0.16
C THR A 78 -14.68 -10.74 -1.02
N TYR A 79 -15.14 -10.26 -2.17
CA TYR A 79 -15.78 -11.06 -3.22
C TYR A 79 -14.76 -11.37 -4.32
N HIS A 80 -14.70 -12.63 -4.75
CA HIS A 80 -13.83 -13.07 -5.85
C HIS A 80 -14.46 -12.70 -7.21
N VAL A 81 -14.64 -11.40 -7.40
CA VAL A 81 -15.17 -10.78 -8.61
C VAL A 81 -14.55 -9.41 -8.82
N GLY A 82 -13.97 -9.19 -9.97
CA GLY A 82 -13.42 -7.92 -10.43
C GLY A 82 -13.71 -7.74 -11.91
N SER A 83 -13.01 -6.81 -12.56
CA SER A 83 -13.24 -6.54 -13.99
C SER A 83 -12.95 -7.73 -14.92
N ALA A 84 -12.20 -8.73 -14.46
CA ALA A 84 -11.97 -9.97 -15.21
C ALA A 84 -13.23 -10.85 -15.37
N ARG A 85 -14.29 -10.58 -14.64
CA ARG A 85 -15.58 -11.31 -14.75
C ARG A 85 -16.60 -10.57 -15.62
N GLU A 86 -16.21 -9.43 -16.17
CA GLU A 86 -17.01 -8.65 -17.13
C GLU A 86 -16.89 -9.24 -18.54
N VAL A 87 -17.73 -8.76 -19.43
CA VAL A 87 -17.71 -9.12 -20.83
C VAL A 87 -17.54 -7.87 -21.70
N ALA A 88 -16.98 -8.04 -22.89
CA ALA A 88 -16.84 -6.95 -23.84
C ALA A 88 -18.19 -6.24 -24.08
N GLY A 89 -18.20 -4.90 -24.02
CA GLY A 89 -19.40 -4.07 -24.08
C GLY A 89 -20.12 -3.83 -22.75
N LYS A 90 -19.61 -4.39 -21.64
CA LYS A 90 -20.08 -4.19 -20.28
C LYS A 90 -18.91 -4.04 -19.30
N SER A 91 -17.84 -3.37 -19.73
CA SER A 91 -16.68 -3.10 -18.89
C SER A 91 -16.98 -2.01 -17.84
N GLY A 92 -16.31 -2.07 -16.69
CA GLY A 92 -16.50 -1.15 -15.57
C GLY A 92 -17.59 -1.57 -14.58
N PHE A 93 -18.24 -2.71 -14.78
CA PHE A 93 -19.36 -3.14 -13.92
C PHE A 93 -18.96 -3.49 -12.51
N ALA A 94 -17.83 -4.16 -12.32
CA ALA A 94 -17.37 -4.51 -10.99
C ALA A 94 -17.08 -3.26 -10.15
N HIS A 95 -16.45 -2.26 -10.74
CA HIS A 95 -16.17 -0.98 -10.11
C HIS A 95 -17.47 -0.14 -9.93
N PHE A 96 -18.30 -0.08 -10.94
CA PHE A 96 -19.60 0.58 -10.82
C PHE A 96 -20.44 -0.06 -9.69
N PHE A 97 -20.34 -1.38 -9.55
CA PHE A 97 -21.03 -2.09 -8.48
C PHE A 97 -20.46 -1.73 -7.10
N GLU A 98 -19.15 -1.54 -6.98
CA GLU A 98 -18.53 -1.03 -5.77
C GLU A 98 -19.21 0.26 -5.31
N HIS A 99 -19.40 1.25 -6.20
CA HIS A 99 -20.11 2.49 -5.90
C HIS A 99 -21.55 2.25 -5.45
N MET A 100 -22.26 1.36 -6.13
CA MET A 100 -23.65 1.05 -5.81
C MET A 100 -23.83 0.42 -4.43
N MET A 101 -22.84 -0.32 -3.95
CA MET A 101 -22.84 -0.96 -2.64
C MET A 101 -22.89 0.03 -1.46
N PHE A 102 -22.56 1.31 -1.69
CA PHE A 102 -22.65 2.37 -0.69
C PHE A 102 -23.94 3.17 -0.77
N GLN A 103 -24.81 2.89 -1.74
CA GLN A 103 -26.05 3.64 -1.96
C GLN A 103 -27.24 3.12 -1.12
N GLY A 104 -26.94 2.37 -0.05
CA GLY A 104 -27.93 1.80 0.86
C GLY A 104 -28.39 0.41 0.45
N SER A 105 -29.17 -0.20 1.32
CA SER A 105 -29.80 -1.50 1.19
C SER A 105 -31.21 -1.44 1.77
N LYS A 106 -31.91 -2.55 1.88
CA LYS A 106 -33.31 -2.55 2.33
C LYS A 106 -33.55 -1.86 3.67
N HIS A 107 -32.62 -2.07 4.64
CA HIS A 107 -32.78 -1.55 6.00
C HIS A 107 -31.80 -0.40 6.29
N VAL A 108 -30.94 -0.09 5.36
CA VAL A 108 -29.92 0.98 5.46
C VAL A 108 -30.22 2.02 4.38
N GLY A 109 -30.54 3.23 4.78
CA GLY A 109 -30.86 4.32 3.85
C GLY A 109 -29.66 4.76 3.03
N ASP A 110 -29.94 5.57 2.00
CA ASP A 110 -28.95 6.13 1.11
C ASP A 110 -27.87 6.90 1.88
N GLN A 111 -26.58 6.64 1.56
CA GLN A 111 -25.38 7.20 2.23
C GLN A 111 -25.27 6.92 3.74
N GLN A 112 -26.19 6.15 4.32
CA GLN A 112 -26.14 5.85 5.75
C GLN A 112 -24.97 4.94 6.14
N HIS A 113 -24.41 4.13 5.24
CA HIS A 113 -23.19 3.36 5.50
C HIS A 113 -22.08 4.28 6.00
N PHE A 114 -21.75 5.31 5.22
CA PHE A 114 -20.71 6.29 5.59
C PHE A 114 -21.01 6.96 6.92
N ARG A 115 -22.24 7.44 7.10
CA ARG A 115 -22.65 8.13 8.31
C ARG A 115 -22.54 7.25 9.55
N ILE A 116 -23.08 6.02 9.50
CA ILE A 116 -23.09 5.11 10.65
C ILE A 116 -21.67 4.76 11.10
N ILE A 117 -20.76 4.46 10.16
CA ILE A 117 -19.38 4.13 10.48
C ILE A 117 -18.60 5.35 10.97
N THR A 118 -18.78 6.52 10.34
CA THR A 118 -18.12 7.76 10.77
C THR A 118 -18.59 8.21 12.16
N GLU A 119 -19.90 8.16 12.43
CA GLU A 119 -20.47 8.46 13.75
C GLU A 119 -20.03 7.44 14.83
N ALA A 120 -19.69 6.21 14.42
CA ALA A 120 -19.08 5.21 15.29
C ALA A 120 -17.60 5.45 15.59
N GLY A 121 -16.98 6.48 15.02
CA GLY A 121 -15.55 6.78 15.15
C GLY A 121 -14.66 5.91 14.27
N GLY A 122 -15.23 5.28 13.24
CA GLY A 122 -14.52 4.39 12.32
C GLY A 122 -14.24 5.00 10.95
N SER A 123 -13.58 4.21 10.13
CA SER A 123 -13.34 4.46 8.71
C SER A 123 -13.83 3.28 7.88
N LEU A 124 -14.22 3.54 6.63
CA LEU A 124 -14.64 2.52 5.68
C LEU A 124 -14.17 2.86 4.27
N ASN A 125 -14.02 1.83 3.44
CA ASN A 125 -13.78 2.00 2.01
C ASN A 125 -14.21 0.74 1.24
N GLY A 126 -14.21 0.84 -0.09
CA GLY A 126 -14.25 -0.26 -1.02
C GLY A 126 -13.11 -0.15 -2.02
N THR A 127 -12.70 -1.27 -2.60
CA THR A 127 -11.76 -1.28 -3.73
C THR A 127 -12.09 -2.39 -4.70
N THR A 128 -11.89 -2.11 -5.99
CA THR A 128 -12.04 -3.09 -7.07
C THR A 128 -10.76 -3.15 -7.89
N ASN A 129 -10.32 -4.36 -8.20
CA ASN A 129 -9.27 -4.60 -9.17
C ASN A 129 -9.73 -5.62 -10.24
N ARG A 130 -8.80 -6.13 -11.01
CA ARG A 130 -9.11 -7.12 -12.07
C ARG A 130 -9.79 -8.39 -11.53
N ASP A 131 -9.44 -8.83 -10.31
CA ASP A 131 -9.79 -10.18 -9.82
C ASP A 131 -10.72 -10.18 -8.61
N ARG A 132 -10.78 -9.09 -7.84
CA ARG A 132 -11.60 -9.02 -6.60
C ARG A 132 -12.21 -7.65 -6.38
N THR A 133 -13.32 -7.62 -5.62
CA THR A 133 -13.91 -6.42 -5.01
C THR A 133 -14.03 -6.65 -3.52
N ASN A 134 -13.59 -5.70 -2.69
CA ASN A 134 -13.77 -5.79 -1.24
C ASN A 134 -14.34 -4.53 -0.64
N TYR A 135 -14.94 -4.69 0.52
CA TYR A 135 -15.47 -3.64 1.39
C TYR A 135 -14.92 -3.87 2.77
N TYR A 136 -14.44 -2.82 3.41
CA TYR A 136 -13.81 -2.96 4.71
C TYR A 136 -14.04 -1.76 5.60
N GLU A 137 -14.10 -2.03 6.91
CA GLU A 137 -14.30 -1.06 7.97
C GLU A 137 -13.30 -1.29 9.11
N THR A 138 -12.80 -0.19 9.67
CA THR A 138 -12.10 -0.20 10.96
C THR A 138 -12.92 0.61 11.94
N VAL A 139 -13.32 -0.01 13.05
CA VAL A 139 -14.16 0.62 14.08
C VAL A 139 -13.67 0.24 15.48
N PRO A 140 -14.05 1.00 16.53
CA PRO A 140 -13.92 0.52 17.92
C PRO A 140 -14.62 -0.82 18.12
N SER A 141 -14.03 -1.72 18.91
CA SER A 141 -14.49 -3.12 19.06
C SER A 141 -15.95 -3.25 19.51
N ASN A 142 -16.47 -2.27 20.27
CA ASN A 142 -17.86 -2.23 20.71
C ASN A 142 -18.88 -1.95 19.58
N GLN A 143 -18.42 -1.67 18.35
CA GLN A 143 -19.26 -1.44 17.17
C GLN A 143 -19.36 -2.66 16.25
N LEU A 144 -18.64 -3.76 16.53
CA LEU A 144 -18.54 -4.91 15.63
C LEU A 144 -19.90 -5.48 15.19
N GLU A 145 -20.87 -5.67 16.14
CA GLU A 145 -22.18 -6.21 15.77
C GLU A 145 -22.90 -5.32 14.75
N LYS A 146 -22.73 -3.99 14.87
CA LYS A 146 -23.33 -3.03 13.93
C LYS A 146 -22.70 -3.15 12.54
N VAL A 147 -21.38 -3.33 12.44
CA VAL A 147 -20.68 -3.55 11.16
C VAL A 147 -21.17 -4.85 10.51
N LEU A 148 -21.27 -5.94 11.27
CA LEU A 148 -21.76 -7.21 10.74
C LEU A 148 -23.22 -7.13 10.25
N TRP A 149 -24.04 -6.35 10.93
CA TRP A 149 -25.39 -6.05 10.49
C TRP A 149 -25.40 -5.28 9.18
N LEU A 150 -24.56 -4.21 9.04
CA LEU A 150 -24.44 -3.41 7.81
C LEU A 150 -23.98 -4.28 6.62
N GLU A 151 -22.90 -5.03 6.80
CA GLU A 151 -22.32 -5.86 5.75
C GLU A 151 -23.26 -6.97 5.29
N SER A 152 -23.95 -7.60 6.23
CA SER A 152 -24.94 -8.63 5.89
C SER A 152 -26.18 -8.07 5.20
N ASP A 153 -26.61 -6.85 5.55
CA ASP A 153 -27.71 -6.18 4.86
C ASP A 153 -27.33 -5.81 3.43
N ARG A 154 -26.09 -5.33 3.24
CA ARG A 154 -25.52 -5.10 1.92
C ARG A 154 -25.45 -6.39 1.10
N MET A 155 -24.96 -7.49 1.66
CA MET A 155 -24.84 -8.77 0.97
C MET A 155 -26.18 -9.39 0.58
N GLY A 156 -27.18 -9.31 1.46
CA GLY A 156 -28.45 -10.00 1.29
C GLY A 156 -29.58 -9.16 0.67
N PHE A 157 -29.55 -7.84 0.85
CA PHE A 157 -30.67 -6.96 0.60
C PHE A 157 -30.35 -5.70 -0.22
N LEU A 158 -29.19 -5.65 -0.86
CA LEU A 158 -28.80 -4.50 -1.67
C LEU A 158 -29.81 -4.20 -2.77
N LEU A 159 -30.24 -5.23 -3.50
CA LEU A 159 -31.10 -5.06 -4.69
C LEU A 159 -32.45 -4.44 -4.40
N ASP A 160 -32.96 -4.55 -3.16
CA ASP A 160 -34.16 -3.86 -2.72
C ASP A 160 -34.05 -2.32 -2.76
N ALA A 161 -32.82 -1.80 -2.65
CA ALA A 161 -32.56 -0.35 -2.67
C ALA A 161 -32.02 0.16 -4.01
N VAL A 162 -31.68 -0.73 -4.95
CA VAL A 162 -31.19 -0.35 -6.28
C VAL A 162 -32.34 0.16 -7.12
N SER A 163 -32.25 1.40 -7.59
CA SER A 163 -33.20 2.06 -8.45
C SER A 163 -32.57 2.67 -9.68
N GLN A 164 -33.34 2.91 -10.76
CA GLN A 164 -32.82 3.59 -11.97
C GLN A 164 -32.19 4.93 -11.63
N ARG A 165 -32.78 5.73 -10.73
CA ARG A 165 -32.24 7.02 -10.33
C ARG A 165 -30.83 6.89 -9.70
N LYS A 166 -30.63 5.96 -8.75
CA LYS A 166 -29.33 5.73 -8.11
C LYS A 166 -28.30 5.24 -9.13
N PHE A 167 -28.73 4.35 -10.01
CA PHE A 167 -27.91 3.86 -11.12
C PHE A 167 -27.40 5.01 -12.00
N GLU A 168 -28.27 5.94 -12.45
CA GLU A 168 -27.85 7.06 -13.27
C GLU A 168 -26.87 8.00 -12.54
N ILE A 169 -27.15 8.31 -11.26
CA ILE A 169 -26.25 9.14 -10.46
C ILE A 169 -24.86 8.51 -10.35
N GLN A 170 -24.80 7.21 -10.07
CA GLN A 170 -23.51 6.53 -9.93
C GLN A 170 -22.82 6.32 -11.28
N ARG A 171 -23.56 6.13 -12.37
CA ARG A 171 -23.01 6.13 -13.73
C ARG A 171 -22.25 7.43 -14.01
N ASP A 172 -22.88 8.57 -13.75
CA ASP A 172 -22.26 9.88 -13.94
C ASP A 172 -21.06 10.07 -13.00
N THR A 173 -21.13 9.56 -11.79
CA THR A 173 -19.98 9.59 -10.84
C THR A 173 -18.79 8.83 -11.39
N VAL A 174 -18.97 7.58 -11.84
CA VAL A 174 -17.89 6.75 -12.42
C VAL A 174 -17.33 7.38 -13.71
N LYS A 175 -18.19 7.96 -14.56
CA LYS A 175 -17.73 8.69 -15.77
C LYS A 175 -16.90 9.93 -15.41
N ASN A 176 -17.31 10.67 -14.37
CA ASN A 176 -16.53 11.81 -13.88
C ASN A 176 -15.20 11.37 -13.28
N GLU A 177 -15.19 10.27 -12.54
CA GLU A 177 -13.97 9.70 -11.98
C GLU A 177 -13.01 9.26 -13.10
N ARG A 178 -13.50 8.57 -14.13
CA ARG A 178 -12.69 8.25 -15.31
C ARG A 178 -12.09 9.51 -15.95
N ALA A 179 -12.91 10.55 -16.13
CA ALA A 179 -12.43 11.80 -16.68
C ALA A 179 -11.32 12.43 -15.84
N GLN A 180 -11.42 12.37 -14.50
CA GLN A 180 -10.43 12.95 -13.57
C GLN A 180 -9.15 12.12 -13.48
N ASN A 181 -9.27 10.80 -13.35
CA ASN A 181 -8.16 9.93 -13.00
C ASN A 181 -7.45 9.31 -14.23
N TYR A 182 -8.13 9.29 -15.40
CA TYR A 182 -7.61 8.68 -16.61
C TYR A 182 -7.54 9.70 -17.76
N ASP A 183 -8.67 10.20 -18.26
CA ASP A 183 -8.73 10.94 -19.53
C ASP A 183 -8.07 12.33 -19.46
N ASN A 184 -8.16 13.01 -18.31
CA ASN A 184 -7.60 14.36 -18.09
C ASN A 184 -6.33 14.37 -17.23
N ARG A 185 -5.93 13.25 -16.68
CA ARG A 185 -4.71 13.14 -15.88
C ARG A 185 -3.51 12.92 -16.79
N PRO A 186 -2.41 13.69 -16.64
CA PRO A 186 -1.17 13.38 -17.32
C PRO A 186 -0.74 11.94 -17.08
N TYR A 187 -0.36 11.23 -18.13
CA TYR A 187 -0.02 9.80 -18.15
C TYR A 187 -1.17 8.83 -17.76
N GLY A 188 -2.40 9.31 -17.60
CA GLY A 188 -3.53 8.53 -17.07
C GLY A 188 -3.97 7.36 -17.93
N LEU A 189 -3.71 7.39 -19.25
CA LEU A 189 -4.12 6.35 -20.19
C LEU A 189 -3.05 5.29 -20.48
N ILE A 190 -1.88 5.34 -19.83
CA ILE A 190 -0.78 4.38 -20.05
C ILE A 190 -1.27 2.94 -19.91
N TRP A 191 -1.90 2.63 -18.77
CA TRP A 191 -2.35 1.27 -18.44
C TRP A 191 -3.42 0.74 -19.39
N GLU A 192 -4.33 1.62 -19.86
CA GLU A 192 -5.34 1.24 -20.85
C GLU A 192 -4.66 0.88 -22.17
N LYS A 193 -3.75 1.73 -22.66
CA LYS A 193 -3.03 1.49 -23.92
C LYS A 193 -2.12 0.27 -23.85
N MET A 194 -1.44 0.05 -22.72
CA MET A 194 -0.62 -1.14 -22.52
C MET A 194 -1.47 -2.41 -22.46
N SER A 195 -2.60 -2.40 -21.75
CA SER A 195 -3.51 -3.55 -21.68
C SER A 195 -4.10 -3.90 -23.05
N GLU A 196 -4.58 -2.90 -23.79
CA GLU A 196 -5.10 -3.09 -25.17
C GLU A 196 -4.03 -3.64 -26.13
N ALA A 197 -2.76 -3.30 -25.88
CA ALA A 197 -1.67 -3.73 -26.74
C ALA A 197 -1.02 -5.06 -26.31
N ILE A 198 -1.10 -5.46 -25.05
CA ILE A 198 -0.52 -6.70 -24.54
C ILE A 198 -1.49 -7.87 -24.70
N TYR A 199 -2.74 -7.68 -24.27
CA TYR A 199 -3.71 -8.75 -24.23
C TYR A 199 -4.50 -8.85 -25.54
N PRO A 200 -4.80 -10.07 -26.01
CA PRO A 200 -5.64 -10.23 -27.19
C PRO A 200 -7.07 -9.74 -26.94
N GLU A 201 -7.77 -9.46 -28.02
CA GLU A 201 -9.19 -9.11 -27.94
C GLU A 201 -9.99 -10.18 -27.18
N GLY A 202 -10.89 -9.74 -26.31
CA GLY A 202 -11.70 -10.63 -25.46
C GLY A 202 -10.98 -11.20 -24.24
N HIS A 203 -9.66 -10.96 -24.09
CA HIS A 203 -8.97 -11.34 -22.86
C HIS A 203 -9.47 -10.47 -21.69
N PRO A 204 -9.77 -11.06 -20.50
CA PRO A 204 -10.33 -10.32 -19.36
C PRO A 204 -9.48 -9.13 -18.88
N TYR A 205 -8.21 -9.09 -19.21
CA TYR A 205 -7.29 -8.00 -18.86
C TYR A 205 -7.02 -7.01 -19.99
N SER A 206 -7.74 -7.10 -21.11
CA SER A 206 -7.61 -6.15 -22.21
C SER A 206 -8.28 -4.80 -21.96
N TRP A 207 -9.07 -4.66 -20.89
CA TRP A 207 -9.68 -3.40 -20.43
C TRP A 207 -9.34 -3.09 -18.98
N GLN A 208 -9.48 -1.82 -18.60
CA GLN A 208 -9.25 -1.36 -17.25
C GLN A 208 -10.51 -1.51 -16.38
N THR A 209 -10.29 -1.61 -15.06
CA THR A 209 -11.36 -1.76 -14.06
C THR A 209 -12.38 -0.60 -14.08
N ILE A 210 -11.95 0.61 -14.44
CA ILE A 210 -12.83 1.77 -14.61
C ILE A 210 -13.84 1.61 -15.76
N GLY A 211 -13.54 0.76 -16.74
CA GLY A 211 -14.34 0.53 -17.92
C GLY A 211 -14.32 1.66 -18.95
N TYR A 212 -14.96 1.44 -20.09
CA TYR A 212 -15.12 2.43 -21.15
C TYR A 212 -16.44 3.18 -20.99
N VAL A 213 -16.43 4.49 -21.30
CA VAL A 213 -17.63 5.33 -21.24
C VAL A 213 -18.75 4.76 -22.12
N GLN A 214 -18.41 4.25 -23.31
CA GLN A 214 -19.38 3.66 -24.24
C GLN A 214 -20.08 2.42 -23.65
N ASP A 215 -19.36 1.63 -22.86
CA ASP A 215 -19.94 0.45 -22.20
C ASP A 215 -20.86 0.88 -21.04
N LEU A 216 -20.46 1.87 -20.26
CA LEU A 216 -21.28 2.43 -19.18
C LEU A 216 -22.57 3.09 -19.69
N ASP A 217 -22.52 3.75 -20.86
CA ASP A 217 -23.69 4.40 -21.48
C ASP A 217 -24.68 3.41 -22.10
N ARG A 218 -24.19 2.22 -22.45
CA ARG A 218 -24.95 1.19 -23.16
C ARG A 218 -25.89 0.38 -22.28
N VAL A 219 -25.58 0.25 -21.01
CA VAL A 219 -26.20 -0.69 -20.07
C VAL A 219 -27.27 -0.04 -19.20
N ASP A 220 -28.13 -0.85 -18.59
CA ASP A 220 -29.17 -0.38 -17.67
C ASP A 220 -29.07 -1.00 -16.27
N VAL A 221 -29.99 -0.63 -15.39
CA VAL A 221 -30.02 -1.09 -14.01
C VAL A 221 -30.20 -2.62 -13.89
N ASN A 222 -30.86 -3.27 -14.85
CA ASN A 222 -31.06 -4.71 -14.81
C ASN A 222 -29.80 -5.50 -15.19
N ASP A 223 -28.94 -4.95 -16.06
CA ASP A 223 -27.62 -5.51 -16.30
C ASP A 223 -26.80 -5.54 -15.01
N LEU A 224 -26.84 -4.43 -14.24
CA LEU A 224 -26.17 -4.33 -12.95
C LEU A 224 -26.73 -5.35 -11.93
N LYS A 225 -28.06 -5.45 -11.81
CA LYS A 225 -28.69 -6.45 -10.94
C LYS A 225 -28.32 -7.88 -11.32
N ALA A 226 -28.28 -8.21 -12.62
CA ALA A 226 -27.89 -9.52 -13.11
C ALA A 226 -26.42 -9.85 -12.73
N PHE A 227 -25.52 -8.87 -12.82
CA PHE A 227 -24.12 -9.02 -12.41
C PHE A 227 -24.02 -9.33 -10.91
N PHE A 228 -24.78 -8.63 -10.05
CA PHE A 228 -24.83 -8.94 -8.63
C PHE A 228 -25.33 -10.36 -8.36
N LEU A 229 -26.46 -10.73 -8.95
CA LEU A 229 -27.06 -12.06 -8.76
C LEU A 229 -26.12 -13.19 -9.19
N ARG A 230 -25.26 -12.93 -10.17
CA ARG A 230 -24.28 -13.91 -10.65
C ARG A 230 -23.06 -14.02 -9.73
N TRP A 231 -22.53 -12.92 -9.23
CA TRP A 231 -21.18 -12.90 -8.63
C TRP A 231 -21.14 -12.61 -7.13
N TYR A 232 -22.10 -11.85 -6.58
CA TYR A 232 -22.12 -11.42 -5.18
C TYR A 232 -22.95 -12.34 -4.29
N GLY A 233 -22.59 -13.61 -4.23
CA GLY A 233 -23.16 -14.58 -3.31
C GLY A 233 -22.22 -14.88 -2.14
N PRO A 234 -22.74 -15.33 -0.98
CA PRO A 234 -21.90 -15.70 0.16
C PRO A 234 -20.86 -16.80 -0.17
N ASN A 235 -21.20 -17.71 -1.09
CA ASN A 235 -20.27 -18.77 -1.53
C ASN A 235 -19.11 -18.28 -2.42
N ASN A 236 -19.16 -17.02 -2.87
CA ASN A 236 -18.07 -16.34 -3.58
C ASN A 236 -17.42 -15.24 -2.73
N ALA A 237 -17.62 -15.27 -1.41
CA ALA A 237 -17.15 -14.26 -0.48
C ALA A 237 -16.29 -14.84 0.65
N VAL A 238 -15.36 -14.04 1.12
CA VAL A 238 -14.56 -14.27 2.33
C VAL A 238 -14.84 -13.11 3.28
N LEU A 239 -15.38 -13.41 4.47
CA LEU A 239 -15.52 -12.47 5.57
C LEU A 239 -14.35 -12.66 6.53
N THR A 240 -13.47 -11.67 6.62
CA THR A 240 -12.32 -11.71 7.51
C THR A 240 -12.47 -10.66 8.60
N ILE A 241 -12.33 -11.06 9.84
CA ILE A 241 -12.50 -10.19 11.02
C ILE A 241 -11.28 -10.35 11.91
N GLY A 242 -10.62 -9.26 12.22
CA GLY A 242 -9.49 -9.24 13.16
C GLY A 242 -9.57 -8.10 14.14
N GLY A 243 -8.81 -8.21 15.23
CA GLY A 243 -8.75 -7.23 16.29
C GLY A 243 -9.34 -7.71 17.61
N ASP A 244 -9.79 -6.78 18.43
CA ASP A 244 -10.32 -7.04 19.76
C ASP A 244 -11.71 -7.70 19.70
N ILE A 245 -11.70 -9.00 19.42
CA ILE A 245 -12.90 -9.83 19.25
C ILE A 245 -12.97 -11.00 20.23
N ASP A 246 -14.17 -11.29 20.68
CA ASP A 246 -14.55 -12.57 21.28
C ASP A 246 -15.02 -13.51 20.17
N VAL A 247 -14.32 -14.63 19.99
CA VAL A 247 -14.56 -15.57 18.88
C VAL A 247 -15.97 -16.15 18.91
N ASP A 248 -16.45 -16.63 20.07
CA ASP A 248 -17.75 -17.29 20.20
C ASP A 248 -18.88 -16.30 19.96
N LYS A 249 -18.79 -15.12 20.52
CA LYS A 249 -19.76 -14.04 20.31
C LYS A 249 -19.78 -13.56 18.88
N THR A 250 -18.61 -13.41 18.26
CA THR A 250 -18.49 -13.01 16.85
C THR A 250 -19.10 -14.05 15.93
N LEU A 251 -18.85 -15.35 16.16
CA LEU A 251 -19.45 -16.43 15.38
C LEU A 251 -20.98 -16.47 15.53
N ALA A 252 -21.49 -16.22 16.75
CA ALA A 252 -22.93 -16.12 16.96
C ALA A 252 -23.55 -14.99 16.14
N TRP A 253 -22.92 -13.83 16.09
CA TRP A 253 -23.36 -12.71 15.24
C TRP A 253 -23.23 -13.03 13.74
N VAL A 254 -22.13 -13.63 13.31
CA VAL A 254 -21.94 -14.04 11.91
C VAL A 254 -23.02 -15.04 11.50
N SER A 255 -23.31 -16.07 12.31
CA SER A 255 -24.38 -17.02 12.05
C SER A 255 -25.76 -16.33 11.98
N LYS A 256 -26.04 -15.41 12.92
CA LYS A 256 -27.29 -14.64 12.97
C LYS A 256 -27.52 -13.81 11.71
N TYR A 257 -26.52 -13.02 11.31
CA TYR A 257 -26.69 -12.02 10.26
C TYR A 257 -26.45 -12.57 8.85
N PHE A 258 -25.51 -13.49 8.67
CA PHE A 258 -25.13 -14.02 7.35
C PHE A 258 -25.75 -15.40 7.05
N GLY A 259 -26.09 -16.18 8.07
CA GLY A 259 -26.53 -17.56 7.88
C GLY A 259 -27.84 -17.72 7.09
N SER A 260 -28.74 -16.73 7.14
CA SER A 260 -30.01 -16.72 6.41
C SER A 260 -29.88 -16.31 4.93
N ILE A 261 -28.74 -15.74 4.52
CA ILE A 261 -28.52 -15.28 3.14
C ILE A 261 -28.33 -16.49 2.23
N PRO A 262 -29.15 -16.69 1.18
CA PRO A 262 -29.06 -17.84 0.33
C PRO A 262 -27.75 -17.87 -0.49
N LYS A 263 -27.24 -19.07 -0.73
CA LYS A 263 -26.12 -19.31 -1.63
C LYS A 263 -26.37 -18.74 -3.02
N GLY A 264 -25.35 -18.13 -3.63
CA GLY A 264 -25.35 -17.73 -5.03
C GLY A 264 -25.10 -18.91 -6.00
N PRO A 265 -25.11 -18.66 -7.31
CA PRO A 265 -24.66 -19.63 -8.28
C PRO A 265 -23.23 -20.10 -7.98
N GLU A 266 -22.87 -21.32 -8.40
CA GLU A 266 -21.48 -21.77 -8.32
C GLU A 266 -20.58 -20.89 -9.19
N VAL A 267 -19.42 -20.58 -8.68
CA VAL A 267 -18.41 -19.78 -9.36
C VAL A 267 -17.17 -20.64 -9.58
N ASP A 268 -16.86 -20.91 -10.83
CA ASP A 268 -15.62 -21.56 -11.21
C ASP A 268 -14.50 -20.54 -11.33
N ASN A 269 -13.28 -20.96 -10.99
CA ASN A 269 -12.10 -20.15 -11.22
C ASN A 269 -11.87 -20.02 -12.73
N ALA A 270 -11.55 -18.80 -13.18
CA ALA A 270 -11.19 -18.60 -14.56
C ALA A 270 -9.84 -19.29 -14.87
N PRO A 271 -9.69 -19.90 -16.06
CA PRO A 271 -8.42 -20.52 -16.44
C PRO A 271 -7.32 -19.48 -16.53
N LYS A 272 -6.09 -19.86 -16.16
CA LYS A 272 -4.91 -19.00 -16.33
C LYS A 272 -4.67 -18.75 -17.81
N GLN A 273 -4.43 -17.52 -18.19
CA GLN A 273 -4.37 -17.05 -19.58
C GLN A 273 -3.19 -16.08 -19.80
N PRO A 274 -1.92 -16.51 -19.64
CA PRO A 274 -0.80 -15.65 -19.97
C PRO A 274 -0.88 -15.20 -21.43
N ALA A 275 -0.63 -13.92 -21.70
CA ALA A 275 -0.62 -13.40 -23.07
C ALA A 275 0.62 -13.88 -23.83
N ASN A 276 0.52 -13.91 -25.14
CA ASN A 276 1.63 -14.20 -26.05
C ASN A 276 1.60 -13.22 -27.22
N LEU A 277 2.73 -12.61 -27.52
CA LEU A 277 2.88 -11.66 -28.63
C LEU A 277 3.57 -12.35 -29.80
N ALA A 278 3.01 -12.21 -30.99
CA ALA A 278 3.59 -12.79 -32.23
C ALA A 278 4.72 -11.92 -32.80
N GLN A 279 4.81 -10.65 -32.39
CA GLN A 279 5.83 -9.67 -32.81
C GLN A 279 5.91 -8.54 -31.81
N ASP A 280 6.99 -7.76 -31.89
CA ASP A 280 7.10 -6.49 -31.17
C ASP A 280 6.03 -5.51 -31.62
N ARG A 281 5.41 -4.82 -30.64
CA ARG A 281 4.41 -3.79 -30.86
C ARG A 281 4.94 -2.44 -30.40
N PHE A 282 4.85 -1.44 -31.27
CA PHE A 282 5.17 -0.05 -30.97
C PHE A 282 3.89 0.77 -31.06
N ILE A 283 3.60 1.53 -30.03
CA ILE A 283 2.42 2.37 -29.91
C ILE A 283 2.80 3.74 -29.32
N THR A 284 2.07 4.79 -29.71
CA THR A 284 2.32 6.16 -29.26
C THR A 284 1.08 6.75 -28.60
N LEU A 285 1.24 7.26 -27.39
CA LEU A 285 0.25 8.04 -26.67
C LEU A 285 0.67 9.53 -26.67
N GLN A 286 -0.14 10.39 -27.26
CA GLN A 286 0.04 11.84 -27.18
C GLN A 286 -0.73 12.40 -26.00
N ASP A 287 -0.04 13.07 -25.06
CA ASP A 287 -0.65 13.57 -23.84
C ASP A 287 -0.19 14.99 -23.49
N ARG A 288 -0.88 15.60 -22.52
CA ARG A 288 -0.58 16.95 -22.00
C ARG A 288 0.56 16.90 -20.99
N ILE A 289 1.74 16.54 -21.44
CA ILE A 289 2.95 16.36 -20.64
C ILE A 289 4.11 17.17 -21.18
N GLN A 290 5.16 17.38 -20.41
CA GLN A 290 6.42 17.99 -20.83
C GLN A 290 7.60 16.99 -20.81
N GLN A 291 7.48 15.91 -20.05
CA GLN A 291 8.51 14.89 -19.90
C GLN A 291 8.06 13.63 -20.61
N PRO A 292 8.62 13.33 -21.79
CA PRO A 292 8.28 12.09 -22.49
C PRO A 292 8.71 10.86 -21.70
N MET A 293 7.97 9.77 -21.87
CA MET A 293 8.23 8.50 -21.18
C MET A 293 8.18 7.34 -22.18
N VAL A 294 9.06 6.39 -22.00
CA VAL A 294 8.98 5.09 -22.64
C VAL A 294 8.64 4.03 -21.61
N GLU A 295 7.67 3.19 -21.91
CA GLU A 295 7.29 2.03 -21.12
C GLU A 295 7.29 0.78 -21.98
N ILE A 296 7.89 -0.31 -21.47
CA ILE A 296 8.02 -1.57 -22.18
C ILE A 296 7.37 -2.67 -21.32
N GLY A 297 6.49 -3.46 -21.92
CA GLY A 297 5.80 -4.56 -21.25
C GLY A 297 6.05 -5.91 -21.93
N TRP A 298 6.48 -6.92 -21.17
CA TRP A 298 6.59 -8.31 -21.59
C TRP A 298 5.54 -9.16 -20.90
N PRO A 299 4.69 -9.90 -21.62
CA PRO A 299 3.85 -10.91 -21.00
C PRO A 299 4.71 -11.92 -20.24
N THR A 300 4.26 -12.31 -19.05
CA THR A 300 4.92 -13.32 -18.23
C THR A 300 3.92 -14.40 -17.78
N ALA A 301 4.16 -15.05 -16.64
CA ALA A 301 3.34 -16.12 -16.12
C ALA A 301 1.97 -15.65 -15.56
N TYR A 302 1.60 -16.08 -14.37
CA TYR A 302 0.38 -15.73 -13.65
C TYR A 302 0.67 -15.79 -12.13
N ARG A 303 -0.21 -15.23 -11.33
CA ARG A 303 -0.06 -15.24 -9.86
C ARG A 303 0.00 -16.67 -9.32
N GLY A 304 1.03 -16.93 -8.50
CA GLY A 304 1.28 -18.25 -7.92
C GLY A 304 2.04 -19.21 -8.84
N ALA A 305 2.55 -18.76 -9.99
CA ALA A 305 3.46 -19.56 -10.82
C ALA A 305 4.83 -19.71 -10.12
N GLU A 306 5.53 -20.83 -10.42
CA GLU A 306 6.86 -21.12 -9.85
C GLU A 306 7.89 -20.02 -10.11
N ASP A 307 7.78 -19.34 -11.26
CA ASP A 307 8.69 -18.29 -11.69
C ASP A 307 8.44 -16.91 -11.01
N GLN A 308 7.31 -16.75 -10.30
CA GLN A 308 6.89 -15.46 -9.78
C GLN A 308 7.94 -14.83 -8.87
N ALA A 309 8.44 -15.56 -7.87
CA ALA A 309 9.43 -15.02 -6.92
C ALA A 309 10.73 -14.58 -7.61
N SER A 310 11.16 -15.32 -8.64
CA SER A 310 12.36 -14.98 -9.43
C SER A 310 12.12 -13.74 -10.32
N LEU A 311 10.92 -13.57 -10.89
CA LEU A 311 10.53 -12.38 -11.64
C LEU A 311 10.39 -11.14 -10.73
N ASP A 312 9.83 -11.30 -9.53
CA ASP A 312 9.75 -10.24 -8.53
C ASP A 312 11.16 -9.79 -8.08
N ALA A 313 12.08 -10.74 -7.89
CA ALA A 313 13.48 -10.44 -7.59
C ALA A 313 14.18 -9.74 -8.77
N LEU A 314 13.97 -10.19 -10.01
CA LEU A 314 14.48 -9.54 -11.22
C LEU A 314 14.01 -8.08 -11.32
N ALA A 315 12.73 -7.81 -11.06
CA ALA A 315 12.19 -6.46 -11.05
C ALA A 315 12.92 -5.54 -10.04
N LYS A 316 13.19 -6.06 -8.84
CA LYS A 316 13.92 -5.32 -7.81
C LYS A 316 15.40 -5.09 -8.18
N VAL A 317 16.04 -6.07 -8.77
CA VAL A 317 17.43 -5.94 -9.26
C VAL A 317 17.54 -4.88 -10.35
N LEU A 318 16.60 -4.87 -11.29
CA LEU A 318 16.61 -3.94 -12.41
C LEU A 318 16.17 -2.54 -12.00
N GLY A 319 15.12 -2.39 -11.17
CA GLY A 319 14.41 -1.12 -11.04
C GLY A 319 14.15 -0.59 -9.64
N SER A 320 14.58 -1.26 -8.54
CA SER A 320 14.26 -0.78 -7.20
C SER A 320 15.46 -0.20 -6.46
N GLY A 321 15.33 1.10 -6.09
CA GLY A 321 16.31 1.81 -5.26
C GLY A 321 17.59 2.19 -5.99
N SER A 322 18.49 2.89 -5.26
CA SER A 322 19.74 3.42 -5.82
C SER A 322 20.74 2.35 -6.28
N ASN A 323 20.58 1.11 -5.82
CA ASN A 323 21.39 -0.04 -6.23
C ASN A 323 20.88 -0.77 -7.48
N SER A 324 19.76 -0.36 -8.05
CA SER A 324 19.23 -0.97 -9.26
C SER A 324 19.98 -0.54 -10.52
N LEU A 325 20.05 -1.42 -11.49
CA LEU A 325 20.77 -1.15 -12.74
C LEU A 325 20.21 0.04 -13.52
N LEU A 326 18.89 0.19 -13.55
CA LEU A 326 18.24 1.31 -14.24
C LEU A 326 18.54 2.64 -13.56
N TYR A 327 18.52 2.68 -12.23
CA TYR A 327 18.94 3.88 -11.50
C TYR A 327 20.39 4.25 -11.82
N GLN A 328 21.33 3.30 -11.73
CA GLN A 328 22.74 3.54 -11.95
C GLN A 328 23.05 4.03 -13.36
N ASN A 329 22.44 3.41 -14.37
CA ASN A 329 22.77 3.68 -15.77
C ASN A 329 22.01 4.88 -16.35
N LEU A 330 20.81 5.18 -15.84
CA LEU A 330 19.90 6.18 -16.44
C LEU A 330 19.70 7.38 -15.51
N VAL A 331 19.31 7.16 -14.26
CA VAL A 331 18.95 8.26 -13.35
C VAL A 331 20.21 8.94 -12.79
N LYS A 332 21.14 8.16 -12.25
CA LYS A 332 22.40 8.68 -11.71
C LYS A 332 23.25 9.40 -12.77
N THR A 333 23.19 8.93 -14.02
CA THR A 333 23.89 9.54 -15.16
C THR A 333 23.11 10.69 -15.81
N GLN A 334 21.94 11.07 -15.27
CA GLN A 334 21.09 12.16 -15.73
C GLN A 334 20.58 11.98 -17.19
N LYS A 335 20.48 10.73 -17.65
CA LYS A 335 19.85 10.38 -18.94
C LYS A 335 18.33 10.28 -18.79
N ALA A 336 17.86 9.89 -17.61
CA ALA A 336 16.46 9.89 -17.22
C ALA A 336 16.26 10.66 -15.90
N VAL A 337 15.06 11.18 -15.68
CA VAL A 337 14.64 11.74 -14.38
C VAL A 337 14.14 10.67 -13.45
N ASP A 338 13.56 9.60 -14.03
CA ASP A 338 13.09 8.42 -13.32
C ASP A 338 13.19 7.20 -14.23
N ALA A 339 13.46 6.03 -13.64
CA ALA A 339 13.49 4.75 -14.34
C ALA A 339 13.27 3.62 -13.35
N GLY A 340 12.52 2.61 -13.75
CA GLY A 340 12.20 1.49 -12.88
C GLY A 340 11.78 0.23 -13.62
N ALA A 341 11.60 -0.84 -12.85
CA ALA A 341 11.04 -2.10 -13.30
C ALA A 341 10.14 -2.69 -12.21
N PHE A 342 9.06 -3.32 -12.61
CA PHE A 342 8.14 -4.01 -11.71
C PHE A 342 7.38 -5.11 -12.44
N GLN A 343 6.84 -6.04 -11.68
CA GLN A 343 5.93 -7.05 -12.20
C GLN A 343 4.50 -6.73 -11.74
N ASP A 344 3.60 -6.52 -12.69
CA ASP A 344 2.16 -6.43 -12.45
C ASP A 344 1.57 -7.85 -12.58
N CYS A 345 1.33 -8.48 -11.43
CA CYS A 345 0.93 -9.87 -11.38
C CYS A 345 -0.50 -10.01 -10.85
N ALA A 346 -1.38 -10.48 -11.74
CA ALA A 346 -2.78 -10.73 -11.45
C ALA A 346 -3.12 -12.22 -11.58
N GLU A 347 -4.32 -12.61 -11.23
CA GLU A 347 -4.71 -14.02 -11.10
C GLU A 347 -4.51 -14.82 -12.40
N LEU A 348 -4.87 -14.26 -13.55
CA LEU A 348 -4.91 -14.97 -14.84
C LEU A 348 -3.63 -14.79 -15.66
N ALA A 349 -2.97 -13.68 -15.53
CA ALA A 349 -1.77 -13.32 -16.28
C ALA A 349 -0.98 -12.24 -15.57
N CYS A 350 0.32 -12.19 -15.82
CA CYS A 350 1.23 -11.15 -15.33
C CYS A 350 1.96 -10.48 -16.51
N THR A 351 2.43 -9.27 -16.28
CA THR A 351 3.29 -8.53 -17.21
C THR A 351 4.47 -7.94 -16.47
N PHE A 352 5.65 -8.08 -17.03
CA PHE A 352 6.86 -7.44 -16.54
C PHE A 352 7.04 -6.11 -17.24
N TYR A 353 7.16 -5.02 -16.47
CA TYR A 353 7.31 -3.67 -17.00
C TYR A 353 8.69 -3.10 -16.70
N VAL A 354 9.19 -2.33 -17.66
CA VAL A 354 10.39 -1.48 -17.51
C VAL A 354 10.07 -0.13 -18.13
N TYR A 355 10.37 0.95 -17.40
CA TYR A 355 10.09 2.30 -17.87
C TYR A 355 11.26 3.24 -17.66
N ALA A 356 11.29 4.32 -18.44
CA ALA A 356 12.17 5.46 -18.21
C ALA A 356 11.51 6.76 -18.69
N MET A 357 11.63 7.81 -17.86
CA MET A 357 11.11 9.15 -18.12
C MET A 357 12.27 10.07 -18.51
N ALA A 358 12.18 10.67 -19.69
CA ALA A 358 13.17 11.62 -20.18
C ALA A 358 13.05 12.98 -19.47
N PRO A 359 14.15 13.74 -19.30
CA PRO A 359 14.07 15.14 -18.90
C PRO A 359 13.25 15.97 -19.90
N SER A 360 12.74 17.13 -19.47
CA SER A 360 12.08 18.08 -20.36
C SER A 360 13.09 18.86 -21.23
N GLY A 361 12.60 19.56 -22.27
CA GLY A 361 13.40 20.42 -23.14
C GLY A 361 14.25 19.64 -24.16
N ASP A 362 15.45 20.10 -24.45
CA ASP A 362 16.32 19.52 -25.50
C ASP A 362 16.71 18.05 -25.25
N LYS A 363 16.63 17.63 -24.00
CA LYS A 363 16.92 16.23 -23.58
C LYS A 363 15.70 15.31 -23.68
N ALA A 364 14.55 15.81 -24.11
CA ALA A 364 13.30 15.07 -24.23
C ALA A 364 13.31 14.09 -25.42
N GLN A 365 14.25 13.15 -25.45
CA GLN A 365 14.50 12.24 -26.57
C GLN A 365 14.29 10.77 -26.14
N LEU A 366 13.23 10.12 -26.64
CA LEU A 366 12.91 8.73 -26.25
C LEU A 366 13.77 7.68 -26.96
N LYS A 367 14.16 7.90 -28.21
CA LYS A 367 14.93 6.90 -28.95
C LYS A 367 16.30 6.63 -28.35
N PRO A 368 17.13 7.63 -27.98
CA PRO A 368 18.36 7.40 -27.23
C PRO A 368 18.10 6.76 -25.85
N LEU A 369 17.07 7.21 -25.14
CA LEU A 369 16.73 6.69 -23.82
C LEU A 369 16.32 5.20 -23.88
N TYR A 370 15.51 4.82 -24.86
CA TYR A 370 15.17 3.44 -25.11
C TYR A 370 16.41 2.59 -25.40
N HIS A 371 17.36 3.11 -26.18
CA HIS A 371 18.62 2.41 -26.45
C HIS A 371 19.43 2.14 -25.17
N GLU A 372 19.57 3.14 -24.32
CA GLU A 372 20.24 3.00 -23.02
C GLU A 372 19.54 2.01 -22.09
N LEU A 373 18.22 2.01 -22.11
CA LEU A 373 17.42 1.06 -21.35
C LEU A 373 17.65 -0.37 -21.85
N MET A 374 17.62 -0.60 -23.15
CA MET A 374 17.92 -1.91 -23.75
C MET A 374 19.36 -2.34 -23.52
N GLN A 375 20.32 -1.43 -23.53
CA GLN A 375 21.71 -1.72 -23.17
C GLN A 375 21.83 -2.14 -21.69
N THR A 376 21.08 -1.51 -20.79
CA THR A 376 21.04 -1.90 -19.38
C THR A 376 20.53 -3.35 -19.19
N LEU A 377 19.51 -3.74 -19.95
CA LEU A 377 19.04 -5.12 -19.95
C LEU A 377 20.08 -6.10 -20.52
N GLN A 378 20.80 -5.70 -21.57
CA GLN A 378 21.91 -6.51 -22.12
C GLN A 378 23.10 -6.61 -21.13
N GLN A 379 23.38 -5.55 -20.37
CA GLN A 379 24.36 -5.60 -19.28
C GLN A 379 23.93 -6.63 -18.22
N PHE A 380 22.66 -6.63 -17.81
CA PHE A 380 22.14 -7.64 -16.89
C PHE A 380 22.29 -9.05 -17.44
N LYS A 381 22.00 -9.27 -18.72
CA LYS A 381 22.22 -10.58 -19.38
C LYS A 381 23.66 -11.09 -19.24
N GLN A 382 24.64 -10.20 -19.30
CA GLN A 382 26.07 -10.54 -19.23
C GLN A 382 26.56 -10.71 -17.79
N SER A 383 26.12 -9.85 -16.88
CA SER A 383 26.60 -9.82 -15.50
C SER A 383 25.76 -10.66 -14.52
N GLY A 384 24.46 -10.83 -14.82
CA GLY A 384 23.52 -11.44 -13.89
C GLY A 384 23.33 -10.61 -12.63
N VAL A 385 22.94 -11.28 -11.56
CA VAL A 385 22.84 -10.74 -10.20
C VAL A 385 23.74 -11.54 -9.27
N ASP A 386 24.38 -10.90 -8.31
CA ASP A 386 25.16 -11.56 -7.28
C ASP A 386 24.30 -11.98 -6.07
N LYS A 387 24.84 -12.87 -5.25
CA LYS A 387 24.17 -13.35 -4.06
C LYS A 387 23.95 -12.26 -3.02
N ALA A 388 24.87 -11.29 -2.91
CA ALA A 388 24.77 -10.20 -1.95
C ALA A 388 23.56 -9.32 -2.24
N ARG A 389 23.26 -9.04 -3.53
CA ARG A 389 22.05 -8.30 -3.92
C ARG A 389 20.77 -9.05 -3.58
N LEU A 390 20.74 -10.37 -3.73
CA LEU A 390 19.58 -11.19 -3.32
C LEU A 390 19.42 -11.20 -1.79
N GLU A 391 20.51 -11.20 -1.01
CA GLU A 391 20.45 -11.05 0.45
C GLU A 391 19.84 -9.72 0.88
N GLN A 392 20.14 -8.61 0.17
CA GLN A 392 19.51 -7.31 0.41
C GLN A 392 17.99 -7.36 0.14
N ILE A 393 17.58 -7.96 -0.99
CA ILE A 393 16.17 -8.12 -1.34
C ILE A 393 15.43 -8.96 -0.29
N ASN A 394 16.05 -10.03 0.21
CA ASN A 394 15.50 -10.87 1.26
C ASN A 394 15.36 -10.13 2.60
N GLY A 395 16.36 -9.30 2.96
CA GLY A 395 16.30 -8.47 4.17
C GLY A 395 15.12 -7.51 4.17
N MET A 396 14.94 -6.79 3.05
CA MET A 396 13.79 -5.90 2.86
C MET A 396 12.45 -6.66 2.88
N ALA A 397 12.38 -7.83 2.25
CA ALA A 397 11.16 -8.63 2.23
C ALA A 397 10.76 -9.14 3.63
N GLU A 398 11.73 -9.63 4.41
CA GLU A 398 11.49 -10.03 5.80
C GLU A 398 10.96 -8.86 6.62
N ALA A 399 11.61 -7.70 6.53
CA ALA A 399 11.19 -6.52 7.25
C ALA A 399 9.78 -6.06 6.87
N ASN A 400 9.48 -5.97 5.57
CA ASN A 400 8.16 -5.59 5.07
C ASN A 400 7.07 -6.56 5.54
N ALA A 401 7.35 -7.87 5.58
CA ALA A 401 6.43 -8.87 6.10
C ALA A 401 6.11 -8.63 7.59
N VAL A 402 7.10 -8.24 8.39
CA VAL A 402 6.91 -7.93 9.82
C VAL A 402 6.17 -6.61 10.00
N PHE A 403 6.55 -5.54 9.26
CA PHE A 403 5.87 -4.24 9.33
C PHE A 403 4.40 -4.31 8.91
N ALA A 404 4.05 -5.18 7.97
CA ALA A 404 2.66 -5.39 7.57
C ALA A 404 1.77 -5.94 8.71
N LEU A 405 2.37 -6.49 9.78
CA LEU A 405 1.67 -7.01 10.95
C LEU A 405 1.45 -5.97 12.06
N GLU A 406 1.93 -4.74 11.89
CA GLU A 406 1.79 -3.68 12.90
C GLU A 406 0.35 -3.18 13.05
N SER A 407 -0.51 -3.40 12.06
CA SER A 407 -1.91 -2.99 12.13
C SER A 407 -2.88 -4.17 11.97
N VAL A 408 -4.01 -4.09 12.66
CA VAL A 408 -5.11 -5.05 12.48
C VAL A 408 -5.58 -5.08 11.03
N GLN A 409 -5.70 -3.92 10.38
CA GLN A 409 -6.03 -3.83 8.95
C GLN A 409 -5.04 -4.60 8.08
N GLY A 410 -3.72 -4.42 8.29
CA GLY A 410 -2.70 -5.14 7.53
C GLY A 410 -2.82 -6.66 7.65
N LYS A 411 -3.05 -7.17 8.88
CA LYS A 411 -3.27 -8.60 9.15
C LYS A 411 -4.51 -9.12 8.41
N VAL A 412 -5.64 -8.44 8.56
CA VAL A 412 -6.93 -8.85 7.96
C VAL A 412 -6.88 -8.81 6.45
N THR A 413 -6.35 -7.74 5.85
CA THR A 413 -6.21 -7.62 4.40
C THR A 413 -5.35 -8.74 3.82
N GLN A 414 -4.27 -9.11 4.49
CA GLN A 414 -3.40 -10.19 4.06
C GLN A 414 -4.10 -11.57 4.12
N LEU A 415 -4.80 -11.85 5.23
CA LEU A 415 -5.59 -13.09 5.38
C LEU A 415 -6.68 -13.18 4.30
N ALA A 416 -7.43 -12.10 4.07
CA ALA A 416 -8.51 -12.04 3.08
C ALA A 416 -7.98 -12.27 1.66
N SER A 417 -6.92 -11.56 1.26
CA SER A 417 -6.30 -11.69 -0.06
C SER A 417 -5.74 -13.09 -0.30
N ASN A 418 -4.96 -13.62 0.65
CA ASN A 418 -4.37 -14.94 0.54
C ASN A 418 -5.44 -16.04 0.48
N GLN A 419 -6.49 -15.94 1.30
CA GLN A 419 -7.60 -16.88 1.23
C GLN A 419 -8.29 -16.85 -0.13
N THR A 420 -8.54 -15.66 -0.67
CA THR A 420 -9.24 -15.48 -1.95
C THR A 420 -8.46 -16.09 -3.11
N PHE A 421 -7.15 -15.87 -3.20
CA PHE A 421 -6.35 -16.26 -4.36
C PHE A 421 -5.61 -17.59 -4.22
N TYR A 422 -5.35 -18.04 -2.98
CA TYR A 422 -4.57 -19.26 -2.73
C TYR A 422 -5.33 -20.29 -1.86
N GLY A 423 -6.49 -19.92 -1.30
CA GLY A 423 -7.23 -20.79 -0.38
C GLY A 423 -6.58 -20.99 0.98
N GLN A 424 -5.46 -20.29 1.25
CA GLN A 424 -4.66 -20.38 2.47
C GLN A 424 -4.49 -18.97 3.07
N PRO A 425 -5.10 -18.68 4.24
CA PRO A 425 -5.11 -17.33 4.79
C PRO A 425 -3.72 -16.76 5.12
N ASP A 426 -2.90 -17.52 5.84
CA ASP A 426 -1.52 -17.10 6.15
C ASP A 426 -0.52 -17.82 5.22
N ARG A 427 0.23 -17.04 4.45
CA ARG A 427 1.28 -17.49 3.54
C ARG A 427 2.62 -16.79 3.76
N ILE A 428 2.77 -16.05 4.88
CA ILE A 428 3.96 -15.23 5.09
C ILE A 428 5.23 -16.07 5.00
N GLU A 429 5.33 -17.14 5.80
CA GLU A 429 6.51 -18.01 5.78
C GLU A 429 6.71 -18.71 4.43
N THR A 430 5.62 -19.07 3.74
CA THR A 430 5.69 -19.65 2.38
C THR A 430 6.30 -18.64 1.41
N GLN A 431 5.79 -17.41 1.39
CA GLN A 431 6.30 -16.35 0.51
C GLN A 431 7.76 -15.99 0.81
N LEU A 432 8.13 -15.92 2.09
CA LEU A 432 9.52 -15.69 2.49
C LEU A 432 10.43 -16.87 2.10
N ALA A 433 9.95 -18.10 2.19
CA ALA A 433 10.69 -19.29 1.76
C ALA A 433 10.85 -19.32 0.24
N GLU A 434 9.81 -19.02 -0.54
CA GLU A 434 9.86 -18.89 -1.99
C GLU A 434 10.91 -17.85 -2.41
N LEU A 435 10.94 -16.68 -1.75
CA LEU A 435 11.92 -15.64 -2.05
C LEU A 435 13.35 -16.02 -1.63
N ARG A 436 13.54 -16.67 -0.47
CA ARG A 436 14.86 -17.17 -0.02
C ARG A 436 15.41 -18.27 -0.95
N ALA A 437 14.55 -19.01 -1.65
CA ALA A 437 14.93 -20.01 -2.62
C ALA A 437 15.40 -19.42 -3.96
N VAL A 438 15.14 -18.13 -4.21
CA VAL A 438 15.61 -17.44 -5.41
C VAL A 438 17.14 -17.42 -5.45
N SER A 439 17.68 -17.80 -6.58
CA SER A 439 19.12 -17.88 -6.84
C SER A 439 19.52 -16.99 -8.02
N PRO A 440 20.81 -16.61 -8.15
CA PRO A 440 21.29 -15.92 -9.33
C PRO A 440 20.93 -16.63 -10.63
N GLN A 441 20.94 -17.96 -10.61
CA GLN A 441 20.62 -18.80 -11.76
C GLN A 441 19.14 -18.71 -12.11
N SER A 442 18.23 -18.77 -11.12
CA SER A 442 16.77 -18.69 -11.39
C SER A 442 16.39 -17.30 -11.90
N VAL A 443 17.02 -16.23 -11.40
CA VAL A 443 16.79 -14.86 -11.90
C VAL A 443 17.27 -14.70 -13.35
N SER A 444 18.44 -15.27 -13.69
CA SER A 444 18.94 -15.27 -15.07
C SER A 444 18.07 -16.13 -15.99
N GLN A 445 17.53 -17.24 -15.47
CA GLN A 445 16.64 -18.13 -16.23
C GLN A 445 15.35 -17.39 -16.62
N VAL A 446 14.67 -16.73 -15.67
CA VAL A 446 13.43 -16.02 -15.97
C VAL A 446 13.67 -14.81 -16.87
N PHE A 447 14.82 -14.12 -16.75
CA PHE A 447 15.21 -13.08 -17.69
C PHE A 447 15.29 -13.61 -19.12
N ASN A 448 15.99 -14.74 -19.34
CA ASN A 448 16.13 -15.35 -20.65
C ASN A 448 14.81 -15.90 -21.20
N GLN A 449 13.96 -16.40 -20.32
CA GLN A 449 12.67 -17.02 -20.71
C GLN A 449 11.63 -15.97 -21.11
N TYR A 450 11.57 -14.85 -20.38
CA TYR A 450 10.45 -13.91 -20.52
C TYR A 450 10.83 -12.54 -21.13
N LEU A 451 12.12 -12.14 -21.11
CA LEU A 451 12.53 -10.83 -21.58
C LEU A 451 13.49 -10.89 -22.75
N ASP A 452 14.54 -11.72 -22.67
CA ASP A 452 15.61 -11.75 -23.68
C ASP A 452 15.14 -12.37 -25.00
N GLY A 453 15.13 -11.57 -26.05
CA GLY A 453 14.65 -12.01 -27.38
C GLY A 453 13.15 -12.26 -27.48
N GLN A 454 12.40 -12.00 -26.40
CA GLN A 454 10.95 -12.13 -26.38
C GLN A 454 10.26 -10.89 -26.95
N HIS A 455 9.07 -11.12 -27.53
CA HIS A 455 8.27 -10.02 -28.03
C HIS A 455 7.66 -9.18 -26.91
N LYS A 456 7.54 -7.88 -27.16
CA LYS A 456 7.14 -6.88 -26.18
C LYS A 456 6.28 -5.79 -26.79
N VAL A 457 5.59 -5.06 -25.93
CA VAL A 457 4.94 -3.80 -26.29
C VAL A 457 5.85 -2.66 -25.82
N THR A 458 6.10 -1.69 -26.70
CA THR A 458 6.81 -0.44 -26.36
C THR A 458 5.86 0.72 -26.56
N LEU A 459 5.48 1.37 -25.48
CA LEU A 459 4.66 2.58 -25.48
C LEU A 459 5.55 3.82 -25.39
N SER A 460 5.40 4.72 -26.33
CA SER A 460 5.98 6.07 -26.28
C SER A 460 4.91 7.06 -25.84
N VAL A 461 5.06 7.67 -24.65
CA VAL A 461 4.21 8.78 -24.19
C VAL A 461 4.89 10.08 -24.55
N VAL A 462 4.27 10.89 -25.39
CA VAL A 462 4.89 12.10 -25.93
C VAL A 462 3.97 13.32 -25.78
N PRO A 463 4.52 14.54 -25.68
CA PRO A 463 3.71 15.75 -25.69
C PRO A 463 2.83 15.85 -26.94
N LYS A 464 1.65 16.44 -26.82
CA LYS A 464 0.73 16.63 -27.94
C LYS A 464 1.41 17.32 -29.12
N GLY A 465 1.25 16.75 -30.33
CA GLY A 465 1.83 17.24 -31.56
C GLY A 465 3.33 16.89 -31.74
N GLN A 466 3.95 16.10 -30.85
CA GLN A 466 5.37 15.77 -30.93
C GLN A 466 5.61 14.25 -31.15
N THR A 467 4.88 13.64 -32.06
CA THR A 467 5.01 12.21 -32.38
C THR A 467 6.41 11.81 -32.87
N GLN A 468 7.18 12.77 -33.39
CA GLN A 468 8.58 12.54 -33.78
C GLN A 468 9.52 12.15 -32.62
N LEU A 469 9.10 12.36 -31.36
CA LEU A 469 9.83 11.93 -30.17
C LEU A 469 9.65 10.44 -29.87
N ALA A 470 8.66 9.78 -30.50
CA ALA A 470 8.42 8.36 -30.28
C ALA A 470 9.66 7.51 -30.63
N VAL A 471 9.82 6.41 -29.92
CA VAL A 471 10.93 5.45 -30.14
C VAL A 471 10.94 4.97 -31.57
N GLN A 472 9.76 4.62 -32.08
CA GLN A 472 9.53 4.14 -33.44
C GLN A 472 8.10 4.49 -33.87
N ALA A 473 7.85 4.53 -35.19
CA ALA A 473 6.49 4.65 -35.71
C ALA A 473 5.61 3.47 -35.28
N ASP A 474 4.34 3.74 -35.02
CA ASP A 474 3.38 2.72 -34.58
C ASP A 474 3.26 1.61 -35.66
N ASN A 475 3.33 0.38 -35.22
CA ASN A 475 3.13 -0.81 -36.03
C ASN A 475 1.96 -1.67 -35.54
N PHE A 476 1.27 -1.21 -34.53
CA PHE A 476 0.12 -1.88 -33.96
C PHE A 476 -0.99 -0.87 -33.64
N THR A 477 -2.20 -1.25 -33.99
CA THR A 477 -3.42 -0.56 -33.58
C THR A 477 -4.30 -1.62 -32.90
N PRO A 478 -4.77 -1.41 -31.67
CA PRO A 478 -5.72 -2.33 -31.05
C PRO A 478 -6.89 -2.59 -32.00
N PRO A 479 -7.33 -3.86 -32.14
CA PRO A 479 -8.52 -4.17 -32.94
C PRO A 479 -9.74 -3.44 -32.37
N GLU A 480 -10.70 -3.13 -33.25
CA GLU A 480 -11.99 -2.65 -32.78
C GLU A 480 -12.66 -3.73 -31.91
N ARG A 481 -13.09 -3.35 -30.70
CA ARG A 481 -13.65 -4.32 -29.76
C ARG A 481 -14.91 -4.98 -30.33
N ALA A 482 -14.90 -6.30 -30.40
CA ALA A 482 -16.08 -7.08 -30.77
C ALA A 482 -17.11 -7.03 -29.62
N VAL A 483 -18.02 -6.09 -29.72
CA VAL A 483 -19.09 -5.89 -28.75
C VAL A 483 -20.36 -6.57 -29.28
N SER A 484 -20.85 -7.59 -28.58
CA SER A 484 -22.09 -8.29 -28.93
C SER A 484 -23.28 -7.33 -29.03
N GLU A 485 -24.28 -7.67 -29.81
CA GLU A 485 -25.53 -6.91 -29.83
C GLU A 485 -26.11 -6.81 -28.42
N TYR A 486 -26.57 -5.63 -28.06
CA TYR A 486 -27.12 -5.40 -26.73
C TYR A 486 -28.53 -6.00 -26.62
N HIS A 487 -28.67 -6.93 -25.70
CA HIS A 487 -29.96 -7.50 -25.33
C HIS A 487 -30.35 -6.98 -23.94
N LYS A 488 -31.45 -6.22 -23.89
CA LYS A 488 -31.98 -5.70 -22.65
C LYS A 488 -32.52 -6.83 -21.78
N ILE A 489 -32.05 -6.88 -20.51
CA ILE A 489 -32.54 -7.83 -19.51
C ILE A 489 -33.86 -7.31 -18.95
N SER A 490 -34.91 -8.13 -18.97
CA SER A 490 -36.15 -7.77 -18.31
C SER A 490 -36.11 -8.12 -16.82
N ASP A 491 -36.94 -7.46 -16.00
CA ASP A 491 -36.99 -7.77 -14.55
C ASP A 491 -37.47 -9.21 -14.30
N SER A 492 -38.27 -9.79 -15.23
CA SER A 492 -38.69 -11.18 -15.18
C SER A 492 -37.58 -12.20 -15.39
N ASP A 493 -36.46 -11.81 -15.99
CA ASP A 493 -35.28 -12.65 -16.22
C ASP A 493 -34.35 -12.70 -14.98
N LEU A 494 -34.60 -11.83 -14.00
CA LEU A 494 -33.83 -11.72 -12.78
C LEU A 494 -34.34 -12.70 -11.72
N HIS A 495 -33.49 -13.60 -11.29
CA HIS A 495 -33.78 -14.59 -10.26
C HIS A 495 -33.35 -14.12 -8.88
N TYR A 496 -34.18 -13.33 -8.23
CA TYR A 496 -33.91 -12.79 -6.90
C TYR A 496 -33.86 -13.91 -5.85
N ARG A 497 -32.89 -13.78 -4.93
CA ARG A 497 -32.74 -14.68 -3.79
C ARG A 497 -33.44 -14.11 -2.58
N ALA A 498 -34.53 -14.76 -2.15
CA ALA A 498 -35.31 -14.32 -0.98
C ALA A 498 -34.55 -14.71 0.31
N VAL A 499 -34.19 -13.74 1.12
CA VAL A 499 -33.65 -13.94 2.47
C VAL A 499 -34.84 -14.08 3.45
N LYS A 500 -34.74 -15.06 4.37
CA LYS A 500 -35.72 -15.28 5.44
C LYS A 500 -35.01 -15.28 6.79
N ASP A 501 -35.09 -14.15 7.48
CA ASP A 501 -34.55 -14.01 8.82
C ASP A 501 -35.52 -14.60 9.88
N ASN A 502 -34.94 -15.03 10.99
CA ASN A 502 -35.66 -15.41 12.20
C ASN A 502 -35.63 -14.30 13.27
N PHE A 503 -35.16 -13.11 12.91
CA PHE A 503 -35.11 -11.92 13.75
C PHE A 503 -35.52 -10.67 12.94
N ASP A 504 -35.83 -9.58 13.63
CA ASP A 504 -36.16 -8.29 13.00
C ASP A 504 -34.89 -7.55 12.58
N ARG A 505 -34.50 -7.65 11.30
CA ARG A 505 -33.33 -6.98 10.72
C ARG A 505 -33.50 -5.46 10.59
N SER A 506 -34.72 -4.95 10.64
CA SER A 506 -34.96 -3.49 10.57
C SER A 506 -34.44 -2.75 11.80
N LEU A 507 -34.17 -3.48 12.89
CA LEU A 507 -33.62 -2.94 14.12
C LEU A 507 -32.06 -2.97 14.06
N MET A 508 -31.45 -1.79 13.90
CA MET A 508 -30.02 -1.65 14.00
C MET A 508 -29.53 -2.05 15.41
N PRO A 509 -28.46 -2.85 15.52
CA PRO A 509 -27.90 -3.25 16.82
C PRO A 509 -27.52 -2.05 17.69
N LYS A 510 -27.75 -2.19 19.00
CA LYS A 510 -27.32 -1.21 19.97
C LYS A 510 -25.81 -1.31 20.14
N VAL A 511 -25.19 -0.17 20.37
CA VAL A 511 -23.75 -0.11 20.69
C VAL A 511 -23.51 -0.79 22.04
N ALA A 512 -22.52 -1.65 22.13
CA ALA A 512 -22.07 -2.21 23.38
C ALA A 512 -21.35 -1.13 24.25
N GLU A 513 -21.03 -1.46 25.50
CA GLU A 513 -20.29 -0.52 26.34
C GLU A 513 -19.00 -0.06 25.68
N ALA A 514 -18.66 1.22 25.87
CA ALA A 514 -17.46 1.80 25.29
C ALA A 514 -16.21 1.13 25.89
N VAL A 515 -15.33 0.67 25.01
CA VAL A 515 -14.01 0.18 25.44
C VAL A 515 -13.12 1.39 25.72
N GLN A 516 -12.48 1.42 26.88
CA GLN A 516 -11.50 2.45 27.20
C GLN A 516 -10.18 2.13 26.53
N ALA A 517 -9.72 3.01 25.67
CA ALA A 517 -8.35 2.93 25.15
C ALA A 517 -7.35 3.20 26.29
N HIS A 518 -6.45 2.28 26.50
CA HIS A 518 -5.35 2.46 27.43
C HIS A 518 -4.11 2.94 26.67
N MET A 519 -3.70 4.16 26.96
CA MET A 519 -2.42 4.67 26.42
C MET A 519 -1.29 3.83 27.02
N PRO A 520 -0.37 3.29 26.20
CA PRO A 520 0.77 2.58 26.72
C PRO A 520 1.64 3.52 27.58
N PRO A 521 2.38 2.98 28.57
CA PRO A 521 3.23 3.80 29.44
C PRO A 521 4.25 4.59 28.64
N LEU A 522 4.24 5.90 28.80
CA LEU A 522 5.21 6.79 28.17
C LEU A 522 6.47 6.90 29.04
N TYR A 523 7.62 7.04 28.41
CA TYR A 523 8.87 7.45 29.04
C TYR A 523 9.47 8.65 28.33
N ASP A 524 10.10 9.53 29.10
CA ASP A 524 10.79 10.73 28.63
C ASP A 524 12.27 10.69 28.94
N ILE A 525 13.09 11.27 28.08
CA ILE A 525 14.53 11.47 28.30
C ILE A 525 14.87 12.89 27.89
N TYR A 526 15.45 13.66 28.82
CA TYR A 526 16.01 14.97 28.54
C TYR A 526 17.52 14.83 28.37
N PHE A 527 18.06 15.34 27.27
CA PHE A 527 19.50 15.31 27.01
C PHE A 527 20.13 16.67 27.39
N ASP A 528 21.37 16.63 27.86
CA ASP A 528 22.09 17.84 28.32
C ASP A 528 22.30 18.85 27.17
N ASN A 529 22.25 18.41 25.92
CA ASN A 529 22.35 19.23 24.72
C ASN A 529 21.03 19.95 24.35
N GLY A 530 19.95 19.77 25.14
CA GLY A 530 18.66 20.44 24.94
C GLY A 530 17.69 19.70 24.01
N ALA A 531 17.97 18.45 23.63
CA ALA A 531 17.01 17.59 22.95
C ALA A 531 16.09 16.89 23.95
N GLU A 532 14.86 16.62 23.52
CA GLU A 532 13.84 15.92 24.29
C GLU A 532 13.43 14.64 23.54
N LEU A 533 13.27 13.55 24.30
CA LEU A 533 12.78 12.29 23.75
C LEU A 533 11.53 11.85 24.52
N LEU A 534 10.49 11.51 23.74
CA LEU A 534 9.30 10.83 24.22
C LEU A 534 9.23 9.44 23.59
N GLY A 535 8.99 8.41 24.39
CA GLY A 535 8.89 7.05 23.85
C GLY A 535 7.86 6.20 24.54
N THR A 536 7.49 5.12 23.87
CA THR A 536 6.67 4.05 24.41
C THR A 536 7.18 2.70 23.95
N GLN A 537 7.04 1.69 24.79
CA GLN A 537 7.38 0.32 24.43
C GLN A 537 6.11 -0.46 24.08
N THR A 538 6.08 -1.02 22.87
CA THR A 538 5.08 -1.97 22.37
C THR A 538 5.81 -3.26 21.97
N THR A 539 5.23 -4.41 22.24
CA THR A 539 5.91 -5.72 22.04
C THR A 539 5.16 -6.64 21.08
N GLU A 540 4.12 -6.14 20.42
CA GLU A 540 3.26 -6.88 19.50
C GLU A 540 4.02 -7.31 18.26
N THR A 541 4.90 -6.43 17.77
CA THR A 541 5.81 -6.71 16.64
C THR A 541 7.25 -6.38 17.05
N PRO A 542 8.26 -7.12 16.57
CA PRO A 542 9.67 -6.85 16.87
C PRO A 542 10.23 -5.72 16.02
N THR A 543 9.53 -4.59 15.99
CA THR A 543 9.84 -3.40 15.17
C THR A 543 10.13 -2.20 16.06
N VAL A 544 10.91 -1.25 15.55
CA VAL A 544 11.19 0.03 16.21
C VAL A 544 11.14 1.15 15.18
N LEU A 545 10.33 2.16 15.49
CA LEU A 545 10.27 3.43 14.77
C LEU A 545 10.96 4.52 15.63
N VAL A 546 11.88 5.25 15.01
CA VAL A 546 12.51 6.44 15.61
C VAL A 546 12.33 7.62 14.68
N GLU A 547 11.72 8.70 15.15
CA GLU A 547 11.70 9.99 14.46
C GLU A 547 12.58 10.98 15.21
N ILE A 548 13.56 11.58 14.53
CA ILE A 548 14.39 12.67 15.03
C ILE A 548 14.00 13.94 14.27
N LYS A 549 13.36 14.87 14.95
CA LYS A 549 12.87 16.12 14.37
C LYS A 549 13.77 17.29 14.77
N LEU A 550 14.48 17.82 13.79
CA LEU A 550 15.39 18.95 13.95
C LEU A 550 14.70 20.27 13.56
N PRO A 551 15.01 21.40 14.21
CA PRO A 551 14.41 22.71 13.88
C PRO A 551 14.97 23.34 12.59
N ALA A 552 15.18 22.54 11.55
CA ALA A 552 15.81 22.89 10.27
C ALA A 552 14.79 22.92 9.14
N GLY A 553 13.81 23.82 9.19
CA GLY A 553 12.75 23.95 8.19
C GLY A 553 12.92 25.13 7.24
N GLU A 554 12.08 25.16 6.19
CA GLU A 554 12.08 26.17 5.14
C GLU A 554 11.86 27.61 5.68
N ARG A 555 11.23 27.77 6.87
CA ARG A 555 11.09 29.07 7.57
C ARG A 555 12.40 29.80 7.82
N HIS A 556 13.51 29.09 7.80
CA HIS A 556 14.85 29.67 8.00
C HIS A 556 15.53 30.05 6.67
N VAL A 557 14.89 29.73 5.56
CA VAL A 557 15.42 30.03 4.22
C VAL A 557 15.07 31.47 3.82
N VAL A 558 16.05 32.19 3.33
CA VAL A 558 15.87 33.56 2.85
C VAL A 558 15.10 33.57 1.53
N PRO A 559 14.31 34.65 1.23
CA PRO A 559 13.63 34.78 -0.05
C PRO A 559 14.57 34.64 -1.25
N GLY A 560 14.11 33.90 -2.28
CA GLY A 560 14.89 33.59 -3.49
C GLY A 560 15.78 32.35 -3.38
N LYS A 561 15.76 31.65 -2.23
CA LYS A 561 16.48 30.40 -1.99
C LYS A 561 15.52 29.25 -1.59
N GLU A 562 14.23 29.39 -1.90
CA GLU A 562 13.20 28.39 -1.58
C GLU A 562 13.61 27.03 -2.15
N GLY A 563 13.38 25.97 -1.37
CA GLY A 563 13.81 24.61 -1.65
C GLY A 563 15.15 24.23 -1.01
N LEU A 564 15.84 25.16 -0.31
CA LEU A 564 17.15 24.87 0.31
C LEU A 564 17.05 23.83 1.42
N ALA A 565 16.00 23.88 2.24
CA ALA A 565 15.81 22.88 3.30
C ALA A 565 15.63 21.47 2.70
N ASN A 566 14.80 21.33 1.66
CA ASN A 566 14.57 20.08 0.96
C ASN A 566 15.85 19.57 0.25
N LEU A 567 16.58 20.46 -0.43
CA LEU A 567 17.85 20.09 -1.05
C LEU A 567 18.87 19.61 0.00
N THR A 568 18.92 20.25 1.17
CA THR A 568 19.83 19.85 2.25
C THR A 568 19.44 18.49 2.81
N ALA A 569 18.15 18.23 3.00
CA ALA A 569 17.63 16.93 3.44
C ALA A 569 17.98 15.82 2.44
N ALA A 570 17.69 16.02 1.15
CA ALA A 570 18.03 15.08 0.09
C ALA A 570 19.55 14.81 -0.01
N MET A 571 20.36 15.82 0.20
CA MET A 571 21.82 15.66 0.19
C MET A 571 22.38 14.83 1.36
N LEU A 572 21.63 14.68 2.48
CA LEU A 572 22.01 13.76 3.55
C LEU A 572 21.83 12.30 3.13
N GLU A 573 20.88 12.02 2.25
CA GLU A 573 20.62 10.66 1.75
C GLU A 573 21.67 10.21 0.71
N GLU A 574 22.50 11.12 0.21
CA GLU A 574 23.51 10.85 -0.82
C GLU A 574 24.84 10.28 -0.29
N GLY A 575 24.78 9.64 0.87
CA GLY A 575 25.93 8.96 1.47
C GLY A 575 26.75 9.84 2.40
N SER A 576 27.87 9.29 2.86
CA SER A 576 28.77 9.92 3.82
C SER A 576 30.11 10.33 3.17
N THR A 577 31.00 10.92 3.97
CA THR A 577 32.36 11.18 3.54
C THR A 577 33.19 9.90 3.27
N THR A 578 32.75 8.76 3.81
CA THR A 578 33.46 7.47 3.74
C THR A 578 32.77 6.44 2.89
N ARG A 579 31.45 6.53 2.71
CA ARG A 579 30.64 5.57 1.93
C ARG A 579 29.78 6.28 0.89
N SER A 580 29.61 5.64 -0.26
CA SER A 580 28.66 6.10 -1.28
C SER A 580 27.22 5.80 -0.87
N VAL A 581 26.24 6.42 -1.55
CA VAL A 581 24.79 6.15 -1.35
C VAL A 581 24.50 4.66 -1.57
N GLU A 582 25.11 4.03 -2.57
CA GLU A 582 24.89 2.62 -2.88
C GLU A 582 25.36 1.71 -1.72
N GLN A 583 26.51 2.01 -1.12
CA GLN A 583 27.03 1.24 0.01
C GLN A 583 26.16 1.39 1.26
N ILE A 584 25.65 2.57 1.52
CA ILE A 584 24.73 2.84 2.62
C ILE A 584 23.40 2.12 2.37
N GLN A 585 22.83 2.28 1.19
CA GLN A 585 21.55 1.64 0.84
C GLN A 585 21.68 0.11 0.84
N ALA A 586 22.78 -0.44 0.34
CA ALA A 586 23.02 -1.88 0.38
C ALA A 586 23.02 -2.44 1.81
N GLN A 587 23.60 -1.70 2.75
CA GLN A 587 23.56 -2.11 4.16
C GLN A 587 22.16 -1.97 4.75
N LEU A 588 21.46 -0.88 4.51
CA LEU A 588 20.08 -0.69 4.98
C LEU A 588 19.13 -1.75 4.41
N ASP A 589 19.23 -2.04 3.11
CA ASP A 589 18.45 -3.09 2.45
C ASP A 589 18.69 -4.45 3.11
N LYS A 590 19.97 -4.82 3.36
CA LYS A 590 20.32 -6.07 4.02
C LYS A 590 19.78 -6.18 5.45
N LEU A 591 19.74 -5.05 6.18
CA LEU A 591 19.15 -4.96 7.51
C LEU A 591 17.62 -4.92 7.49
N GLY A 592 16.99 -4.74 6.32
CA GLY A 592 15.57 -4.48 6.20
C GLY A 592 15.17 -3.18 6.91
N SER A 593 16.05 -2.19 6.91
CA SER A 593 15.85 -0.92 7.58
C SER A 593 15.64 0.20 6.57
N GLN A 594 14.83 1.18 6.95
CA GLN A 594 14.57 2.36 6.14
C GLN A 594 14.99 3.60 6.94
N VAL A 595 15.70 4.49 6.29
CA VAL A 595 16.06 5.82 6.82
C VAL A 595 15.69 6.85 5.78
N SER A 596 14.85 7.80 6.15
CA SER A 596 14.46 8.90 5.27
C SER A 596 14.64 10.25 5.95
N VAL A 597 15.01 11.27 5.17
CA VAL A 597 15.24 12.63 5.64
C VAL A 597 14.33 13.58 4.88
N ASN A 598 13.35 14.16 5.56
CA ASN A 598 12.32 14.99 4.94
C ASN A 598 12.27 16.36 5.60
N ALA A 599 12.37 17.42 4.80
CA ALA A 599 12.18 18.78 5.29
C ALA A 599 10.74 19.27 5.02
N ASN A 600 10.27 20.16 5.88
CA ASN A 600 9.01 20.86 5.71
C ASN A 600 9.18 22.35 6.09
N ALA A 601 8.07 23.10 6.20
CA ALA A 601 8.12 24.50 6.55
C ALA A 601 8.82 24.78 7.89
N TYR A 602 8.77 23.87 8.87
CA TYR A 602 9.21 24.11 10.25
C TYR A 602 10.43 23.31 10.68
N SER A 603 10.60 22.12 10.14
CA SER A 603 11.57 21.13 10.63
C SER A 603 12.09 20.24 9.52
N THR A 604 13.19 19.54 9.82
CA THR A 604 13.61 18.34 9.10
C THR A 604 13.44 17.13 10.02
N SER A 605 12.73 16.11 9.53
CA SER A 605 12.53 14.83 10.23
C SER A 605 13.43 13.77 9.62
N ILE A 606 14.16 13.04 10.46
CA ILE A 606 14.89 11.82 10.11
C ILE A 606 14.05 10.68 10.68
N VAL A 607 13.44 9.90 9.80
CA VAL A 607 12.55 8.77 10.16
C VAL A 607 13.29 7.47 9.92
N ILE A 608 13.37 6.64 10.95
CA ILE A 608 14.09 5.38 10.96
C ILE A 608 13.12 4.28 11.32
N SER A 609 12.93 3.31 10.42
CA SER A 609 12.16 2.09 10.66
C SER A 609 13.11 0.89 10.61
N SER A 610 13.11 0.05 11.63
CA SER A 610 14.01 -1.08 11.72
C SER A 610 13.37 -2.26 12.47
N LEU A 611 13.78 -3.47 12.10
CA LEU A 611 13.57 -4.62 12.98
C LEU A 611 14.43 -4.43 14.23
N LYS A 612 13.89 -4.77 15.40
CA LYS A 612 14.60 -4.67 16.70
C LYS A 612 16.00 -5.29 16.65
N LYS A 613 16.13 -6.48 16.05
CA LYS A 613 17.42 -7.20 15.94
C LYS A 613 18.50 -6.42 15.17
N ASN A 614 18.10 -5.51 14.30
CA ASN A 614 18.99 -4.77 13.39
C ASN A 614 19.15 -3.29 13.77
N LEU A 615 18.41 -2.83 14.81
CA LEU A 615 18.38 -1.41 15.18
C LEU A 615 19.78 -0.82 15.48
N ALA A 616 20.63 -1.55 16.18
CA ALA A 616 21.95 -1.05 16.55
C ALA A 616 22.82 -0.74 15.32
N GLU A 617 22.82 -1.64 14.32
CA GLU A 617 23.56 -1.42 13.08
C GLU A 617 22.92 -0.31 12.24
N THR A 618 21.60 -0.22 12.23
CA THR A 618 20.86 0.88 11.57
C THR A 618 21.23 2.23 12.18
N MET A 619 21.29 2.34 13.50
CA MET A 619 21.66 3.57 14.20
C MET A 619 23.11 4.01 13.93
N ASN A 620 24.02 3.07 13.71
CA ASN A 620 25.40 3.39 13.28
C ASN A 620 25.40 4.04 11.88
N VAL A 621 24.53 3.59 10.97
CA VAL A 621 24.37 4.23 9.65
C VAL A 621 23.81 5.64 9.80
N VAL A 622 22.80 5.82 10.66
CA VAL A 622 22.20 7.13 10.94
C VAL A 622 23.24 8.10 11.51
N GLU A 623 24.02 7.67 12.49
CA GLU A 623 25.13 8.46 13.06
C GLU A 623 26.09 8.92 11.97
N GLU A 624 26.50 8.02 11.09
CA GLU A 624 27.45 8.33 10.02
C GLU A 624 26.88 9.36 9.03
N VAL A 625 25.65 9.14 8.55
CA VAL A 625 25.00 10.04 7.59
C VAL A 625 24.75 11.41 8.21
N LEU A 626 24.30 11.45 9.47
CA LEU A 626 24.00 12.70 10.16
C LEU A 626 25.25 13.52 10.47
N PHE A 627 26.36 12.91 10.87
CA PHE A 627 27.56 13.66 11.30
C PHE A 627 28.66 13.77 10.26
N LYS A 628 28.63 12.92 9.24
CA LYS A 628 29.66 12.88 8.18
C LYS A 628 29.03 12.88 6.79
N PRO A 629 28.06 13.78 6.49
CA PRO A 629 27.40 13.78 5.17
C PRO A 629 28.42 14.03 4.07
N GLY A 630 28.21 13.39 2.92
CA GLY A 630 29.16 13.43 1.80
C GLY A 630 29.24 14.80 1.13
N PHE A 631 28.11 15.47 0.92
CA PHE A 631 27.97 16.78 0.24
C PHE A 631 28.90 16.92 -0.99
N ARG A 632 28.90 15.88 -1.86
CA ARG A 632 29.71 15.86 -3.07
C ARG A 632 29.10 16.78 -4.13
N LYS A 633 29.94 17.41 -4.93
CA LYS A 633 29.50 18.36 -5.96
C LYS A 633 28.68 17.69 -7.05
N GLU A 634 29.04 16.48 -7.40
CA GLU A 634 28.35 15.67 -8.42
C GLU A 634 26.91 15.34 -7.96
N ASP A 635 26.74 14.88 -6.73
CA ASP A 635 25.43 14.58 -6.14
C ASP A 635 24.59 15.85 -5.98
N PHE A 636 25.19 16.95 -5.52
CA PHE A 636 24.51 18.25 -5.46
C PHE A 636 23.95 18.67 -6.82
N ASN A 637 24.76 18.59 -7.88
CA ASN A 637 24.32 18.97 -9.22
C ASN A 637 23.19 18.08 -9.71
N ARG A 638 23.27 16.77 -9.46
CA ARG A 638 22.26 15.80 -9.85
C ARG A 638 20.94 16.03 -9.10
N ILE A 639 20.98 16.11 -7.78
CA ILE A 639 19.77 16.33 -6.95
C ILE A 639 19.13 17.66 -7.28
N LYS A 640 19.92 18.71 -7.44
CA LYS A 640 19.43 20.02 -7.86
C LYS A 640 18.66 19.93 -9.19
N GLN A 641 19.17 19.21 -10.18
CA GLN A 641 18.49 19.02 -11.47
C GLN A 641 17.23 18.16 -11.31
N GLN A 642 17.27 17.11 -10.51
CA GLN A 642 16.08 16.31 -10.21
C GLN A 642 14.97 17.14 -9.54
N MET A 643 15.32 17.99 -8.58
CA MET A 643 14.35 18.91 -7.96
C MET A 643 13.71 19.86 -8.98
N ILE A 644 14.49 20.43 -9.91
CA ILE A 644 13.96 21.29 -10.97
C ILE A 644 12.97 20.48 -11.84
N GLN A 645 13.33 19.26 -12.26
CA GLN A 645 12.43 18.42 -13.04
C GLN A 645 11.17 18.00 -12.24
N GLY A 646 11.29 17.82 -10.94
CA GLY A 646 10.17 17.59 -10.02
C GLY A 646 9.19 18.77 -10.01
N VAL A 647 9.68 20.01 -9.95
CA VAL A 647 8.85 21.22 -10.02
C VAL A 647 8.16 21.32 -11.40
N VAL A 648 8.86 21.02 -12.49
CA VAL A 648 8.27 20.96 -13.84
C VAL A 648 7.13 19.94 -13.90
N TYR A 649 7.30 18.77 -13.28
CA TYR A 649 6.25 17.75 -13.20
C TYR A 649 5.05 18.23 -12.37
N GLN A 650 5.30 18.86 -11.21
CA GLN A 650 4.24 19.39 -10.34
C GLN A 650 3.39 20.46 -11.05
N HIS A 651 3.99 21.30 -11.90
CA HIS A 651 3.27 22.29 -12.70
C HIS A 651 2.29 21.69 -13.71
N GLN A 652 2.34 20.38 -13.95
CA GLN A 652 1.38 19.67 -14.82
C GLN A 652 0.18 19.14 -14.02
N GLN A 653 0.24 19.21 -12.68
CA GLN A 653 -0.78 18.65 -11.78
C GLN A 653 -1.79 19.75 -11.37
N PRO A 654 -3.08 19.66 -11.80
CA PRO A 654 -4.08 20.68 -11.48
C PRO A 654 -4.27 20.90 -9.97
N GLY A 655 -4.23 19.85 -9.17
CA GLY A 655 -4.38 19.92 -7.70
C GLY A 655 -3.24 20.70 -7.04
N TRP A 656 -2.01 20.54 -7.51
CA TRP A 656 -0.86 21.29 -7.01
C TRP A 656 -0.99 22.78 -7.34
N LEU A 657 -1.35 23.11 -8.60
CA LEU A 657 -1.56 24.51 -9.04
C LEU A 657 -2.66 25.19 -8.21
N ALA A 658 -3.79 24.52 -8.00
CA ALA A 658 -4.88 25.03 -7.18
C ALA A 658 -4.45 25.27 -5.73
N SER A 659 -3.71 24.32 -5.13
CA SER A 659 -3.16 24.46 -3.77
C SER A 659 -2.20 25.63 -3.65
N GLN A 660 -1.31 25.80 -4.62
CA GLN A 660 -0.35 26.91 -4.63
C GLN A 660 -1.05 28.26 -4.80
N ALA A 661 -2.02 28.37 -5.73
CA ALA A 661 -2.83 29.56 -5.89
C ALA A 661 -3.62 29.92 -4.60
N THR A 662 -4.21 28.92 -3.96
CA THR A 662 -4.93 29.09 -2.69
C THR A 662 -4.01 29.62 -1.59
N ARG A 663 -2.81 29.04 -1.43
CA ARG A 663 -1.82 29.53 -0.46
C ARG A 663 -1.41 30.98 -0.73
N GLN A 664 -1.18 31.31 -2.01
CA GLN A 664 -0.83 32.69 -2.41
C GLN A 664 -1.94 33.69 -2.06
N VAL A 665 -3.21 33.34 -2.32
CA VAL A 665 -4.36 34.19 -2.00
C VAL A 665 -4.55 34.37 -0.48
N LEU A 666 -4.39 33.26 0.29
CA LEU A 666 -4.61 33.29 1.73
C LEU A 666 -3.47 33.99 2.52
N PHE A 667 -2.22 33.76 2.08
CA PHE A 667 -1.05 34.13 2.87
C PHE A 667 -0.19 35.24 2.25
N GLY A 668 -0.48 35.68 1.02
CA GLY A 668 0.21 36.80 0.35
C GLY A 668 1.72 36.60 0.27
N ASP A 669 2.49 37.57 0.77
CA ASP A 669 3.95 37.55 0.76
C ASP A 669 4.57 36.81 1.96
N SER A 670 3.74 36.18 2.81
CA SER A 670 4.24 35.47 3.97
C SER A 670 4.99 34.19 3.60
N ILE A 671 5.77 33.69 4.54
CA ILE A 671 6.47 32.39 4.37
C ILE A 671 5.52 31.22 4.05
N PHE A 672 4.26 31.31 4.48
CA PHE A 672 3.25 30.25 4.27
C PHE A 672 2.73 30.21 2.82
N ALA A 673 2.89 31.29 2.06
CA ALA A 673 2.56 31.35 0.65
C ALA A 673 3.65 30.72 -0.24
N ARG A 674 4.87 30.63 0.27
CA ARG A 674 6.01 30.14 -0.52
C ARG A 674 5.91 28.65 -0.76
N ALA A 675 6.35 28.20 -1.94
CA ALA A 675 6.51 26.78 -2.23
C ALA A 675 7.72 26.26 -1.44
N SER A 676 7.49 25.36 -0.48
CA SER A 676 8.57 24.73 0.30
C SER A 676 9.54 23.93 -0.58
N ASP A 677 9.05 23.37 -1.69
CA ASP A 677 9.85 22.64 -2.66
C ASP A 677 10.68 23.55 -3.58
N GLY A 678 10.46 24.87 -3.49
CA GLY A 678 11.10 25.86 -4.31
C GLY A 678 10.40 26.10 -5.66
N THR A 679 11.03 26.93 -6.45
CA THR A 679 10.71 27.20 -7.85
C THR A 679 11.91 26.86 -8.72
N GLU A 680 11.73 26.69 -10.03
CA GLU A 680 12.84 26.47 -10.95
C GLU A 680 13.94 27.53 -10.78
N ALA A 681 13.55 28.82 -10.62
CA ALA A 681 14.49 29.91 -10.43
C ALA A 681 15.22 29.88 -9.08
N SER A 682 14.47 29.65 -7.98
CA SER A 682 15.08 29.61 -6.65
C SER A 682 16.02 28.41 -6.49
N ILE A 683 15.62 27.23 -6.98
CA ILE A 683 16.47 26.03 -6.95
C ILE A 683 17.72 26.26 -7.83
N ALA A 684 17.57 26.83 -9.04
CA ALA A 684 18.69 27.14 -9.91
C ALA A 684 19.72 28.07 -9.27
N ALA A 685 19.27 28.97 -8.36
CA ALA A 685 20.15 29.91 -7.63
C ALA A 685 20.88 29.27 -6.44
N LEU A 686 20.53 28.05 -6.01
CA LEU A 686 21.17 27.35 -4.88
C LEU A 686 22.61 26.94 -5.20
N THR A 687 23.48 27.02 -4.21
CA THR A 687 24.87 26.58 -4.27
C THR A 687 25.14 25.49 -3.23
N LEU A 688 26.18 24.71 -3.43
CA LEU A 688 26.63 23.70 -2.45
C LEU A 688 27.00 24.35 -1.10
N ASP A 689 27.54 25.56 -1.14
CA ASP A 689 27.85 26.31 0.09
C ASP A 689 26.61 26.75 0.85
N ASP A 690 25.51 27.05 0.16
CA ASP A 690 24.21 27.29 0.80
C ASP A 690 23.77 26.03 1.60
N VAL A 691 23.86 24.85 1.01
CA VAL A 691 23.53 23.57 1.67
C VAL A 691 24.42 23.35 2.90
N LYS A 692 25.75 23.48 2.76
CA LYS A 692 26.70 23.29 3.86
C LYS A 692 26.49 24.32 4.99
N ASN A 693 26.14 25.56 4.65
CA ASN A 693 25.87 26.62 5.64
C ASN A 693 24.55 26.37 6.35
N PHE A 694 23.50 25.94 5.62
CA PHE A 694 22.21 25.60 6.20
C PHE A 694 22.34 24.43 7.16
N TYR A 695 23.04 23.34 6.74
CA TYR A 695 23.30 22.20 7.58
C TYR A 695 24.06 22.58 8.86
N ARG A 696 25.21 23.28 8.76
CA ARG A 696 26.01 23.68 9.94
C ARG A 696 25.21 24.53 10.93
N LYS A 697 24.31 25.37 10.46
CA LYS A 697 23.58 26.31 11.30
C LYS A 697 22.31 25.74 11.92
N TYR A 698 21.56 24.93 11.17
CA TYR A 698 20.21 24.53 11.57
C TYR A 698 20.07 23.06 11.95
N TYR A 699 21.01 22.20 11.55
CA TYR A 699 21.04 20.82 12.04
C TYR A 699 21.77 20.84 13.40
N THR A 700 20.96 20.90 14.45
CA THR A 700 21.43 21.06 15.84
C THR A 700 20.56 20.23 16.78
N PRO A 701 21.12 19.70 17.89
CA PRO A 701 20.31 19.01 18.90
C PRO A 701 19.44 19.96 19.72
N HIS A 702 19.77 21.28 19.75
CA HIS A 702 19.00 22.25 20.54
C HIS A 702 17.59 22.43 20.01
N GLY A 703 16.61 22.02 20.82
CA GLY A 703 15.19 22.02 20.46
C GLY A 703 14.79 20.86 19.53
N ALA A 704 15.65 19.86 19.37
CA ALA A 704 15.31 18.63 18.69
C ALA A 704 14.30 17.82 19.52
N GLN A 705 13.33 17.23 18.84
CA GLN A 705 12.34 16.32 19.42
C GLN A 705 12.58 14.93 18.85
N ILE A 706 12.61 13.93 19.73
CA ILE A 706 12.78 12.53 19.33
C ILE A 706 11.57 11.75 19.79
N VAL A 707 10.96 11.00 18.89
CA VAL A 707 9.85 10.06 19.20
C VAL A 707 10.33 8.66 18.95
N VAL A 708 10.06 7.74 19.89
CA VAL A 708 10.42 6.32 19.75
C VAL A 708 9.23 5.45 20.11
N VAL A 709 8.85 4.59 19.16
CA VAL A 709 7.75 3.62 19.34
C VAL A 709 8.22 2.25 18.90
N GLY A 710 7.90 1.21 19.67
CA GLY A 710 8.19 -0.18 19.29
C GLY A 710 8.78 -1.01 20.41
N ASP A 711 9.32 -2.17 20.08
CA ASP A 711 9.84 -3.12 21.07
C ASP A 711 11.21 -2.71 21.61
N ILE A 712 11.23 -1.54 22.25
CA ILE A 712 12.43 -0.98 22.86
C ILE A 712 12.10 -0.18 24.14
N GLY A 713 12.76 -0.50 25.23
CA GLY A 713 12.58 0.20 26.51
C GLY A 713 13.53 1.39 26.69
N LYS A 714 13.17 2.29 27.62
CA LYS A 714 13.90 3.54 27.95
C LYS A 714 15.43 3.36 28.09
N ARG A 715 15.86 2.29 28.75
CA ARG A 715 17.31 2.03 28.99
C ARG A 715 18.05 1.71 27.70
N GLU A 716 17.44 0.93 26.84
CA GLU A 716 18.01 0.52 25.56
C GLU A 716 18.05 1.69 24.56
N VAL A 717 16.97 2.45 24.47
CA VAL A 717 16.92 3.68 23.64
C VAL A 717 18.04 4.64 24.01
N ARG A 718 18.28 4.88 25.30
CA ARG A 718 19.36 5.76 25.76
C ARG A 718 20.74 5.27 25.28
N LYS A 719 20.93 3.95 25.23
CA LYS A 719 22.19 3.37 24.69
C LYS A 719 22.28 3.58 23.18
N GLN A 720 21.21 3.33 22.43
CA GLN A 720 21.21 3.46 20.96
C GLN A 720 21.39 4.91 20.51
N LEU A 721 20.94 5.89 21.30
CA LEU A 721 21.05 7.32 21.03
C LEU A 721 22.23 8.00 21.74
N GLN A 722 23.24 7.25 22.20
CA GLN A 722 24.40 7.83 22.87
C GLN A 722 25.15 8.83 21.99
N PHE A 723 25.25 8.57 20.69
CA PHE A 723 25.87 9.48 19.73
C PHE A 723 25.13 10.82 19.67
N PHE A 724 23.80 10.81 19.74
CA PHE A 724 22.98 12.00 19.73
C PHE A 724 23.12 12.80 21.04
N ALA A 725 23.21 12.10 22.18
CA ALA A 725 23.45 12.73 23.48
C ALA A 725 24.79 13.52 23.52
N ASN A 726 25.80 13.02 22.78
CA ASN A 726 27.12 13.63 22.70
C ASN A 726 27.21 14.73 21.61
N TRP A 727 26.12 14.98 20.90
CA TRP A 727 26.10 16.00 19.84
C TRP A 727 26.10 17.42 20.42
N HIS A 728 27.10 18.22 20.07
CA HIS A 728 27.23 19.63 20.43
C HIS A 728 26.97 20.47 19.18
N GLY A 729 25.85 21.20 19.16
CA GLY A 729 25.48 22.08 18.05
C GLY A 729 25.34 23.54 18.51
N GLU A 730 25.21 24.44 17.55
CA GLU A 730 24.94 25.85 17.85
C GLU A 730 23.54 26.03 18.44
N ARG A 731 23.40 26.91 19.45
CA ARG A 731 22.09 27.29 19.98
C ARG A 731 21.40 28.21 18.99
N LEU A 732 20.27 27.80 18.46
CA LEU A 732 19.45 28.68 17.65
C LEU A 732 18.89 29.79 18.55
N HIS A 733 19.27 31.03 18.28
CA HIS A 733 18.62 32.17 18.92
C HIS A 733 17.22 32.32 18.37
N CYS A 734 16.22 31.87 19.12
CA CYS A 734 14.82 31.98 18.74
C CYS A 734 14.38 33.43 18.75
N CYS A 735 14.29 34.08 17.58
CA CYS A 735 13.70 35.40 17.40
C CYS A 735 12.17 35.45 17.63
N VAL A 736 11.63 34.58 18.49
CA VAL A 736 10.16 34.45 18.71
C VAL A 736 9.59 35.61 19.54
N ARG A 737 10.38 36.54 20.09
CA ARG A 737 9.84 37.63 20.96
C ARG A 737 9.15 38.78 20.22
N LYS A 738 9.06 38.85 18.89
CA LYS A 738 8.46 40.01 18.19
C LYS A 738 7.16 39.75 17.41
N TRP A 739 6.65 38.53 17.29
CA TRP A 739 5.48 38.25 16.45
C TRP A 739 4.18 37.89 17.17
N CYS A 740 4.13 37.89 18.51
CA CYS A 740 2.92 37.67 19.28
C CYS A 740 2.22 38.95 19.71
N ARG A 741 2.09 39.95 18.84
CA ARG A 741 1.08 41.01 18.96
C ARG A 741 0.18 40.98 17.73
N ILE A 742 -0.77 40.05 17.73
CA ILE A 742 -1.97 40.21 16.90
C ILE A 742 -2.76 41.34 17.57
N SER A 743 -2.69 42.51 17.00
CA SER A 743 -3.61 43.61 17.34
C SER A 743 -4.99 43.20 16.82
N VAL A 744 -5.82 42.68 17.71
CA VAL A 744 -7.25 42.56 17.46
C VAL A 744 -7.81 43.97 17.30
N VAL A 745 -7.93 44.41 16.06
CA VAL A 745 -8.72 45.60 15.73
C VAL A 745 -10.19 45.21 15.94
N ARG A 746 -10.72 45.55 17.13
CA ARG A 746 -12.17 45.60 17.33
C ARG A 746 -12.70 46.69 16.42
N LYS A 747 -13.36 46.36 15.35
CA LYS A 747 -14.29 47.25 14.69
C LYS A 747 -15.52 47.29 15.57
N SER A 748 -15.71 48.40 16.25
CA SER A 748 -16.99 48.83 16.83
C SER A 748 -17.92 49.30 15.72
N THR A 749 -19.14 48.88 15.83
CA THR A 749 -20.41 49.10 15.16
C THR A 749 -20.77 48.09 14.10
#